data_8850cab340b2c233955adf600f926f53
#
_entry.id   8850cab340b2c233955adf600f926f53
#
_cell.length_a   1.000
_cell.length_b   1.000
_cell.length_c   1.000
_cell.angle_alpha   90.00
_cell.angle_beta   90.00
_cell.angle_gamma   90.00
#
_symmetry.space_group_name_H-M   'P 1'
#
loop_
_entity.id
_entity.type
_entity.pdbx_description
1 polymer ?
#
loop_
_entity_poly.entity_id
_entity_poly.type
_entity_poly.pdbx_seq_one_letter_code
_entity_poly.pdbx_strand_id
1 'polypeptide(L)'
;VNTIFELRWIAAAVTLTAPTLASAQDEAPAPEAEESSEQATKGARVFEPEYFAQFAPRNALDMVEQLPGFQISGGGGGGGRGLGQASDNVIVNGARLTSKSDSVSDQLRRIPADKVRRIELVEGATLDVPGLVGLVANVIVEAGGLSGQFVWEGAVRTTEVDPEWYGGEVSISGTTGNLGFTFAIENNNNRFGATGPTVFRDADGNVIERQETVFTGAFDEPRVSGALRYDFGGGTTANVNAFFARTYFDRLEDELRFFPDDSVITRFNARDGGAPEYEISADLTFPLGPGRLKLIGLEAWDGDVSSATVIDTPDDGSLAVGSRFASEGGSGERIGRFEYNWPMLGGEWQLAGEAAFNRLERVSGLFTLDDQGNFVEIPFPGGSGGVKEDRYEGVLTFTRPLTNRLVLQASVGGEYSNIRQTGFGANSRSFQRPKGTASLAWQPEEGLDISLAAERRVGQLDFGDFLASVALDQDNENAGNNELVPSQTWEITLEVAKVLGSWGSTTLMVEQRWIDDYVDLIPLAGGGEANGNIDKARRTEIEWSTTLRLDNLGWKGAQLDVRLEYEEGEVADPVTGLLRDFSGRADREAEIDLRHDIPGSDFAWGGGFQYNRIRPRFRLSEVSREWEGPVLVSAFIEHKDIFGLTVNLSASNIFGGRERFFRTVYDGPRDEGIVLFTEDRNLRIGPIFRFNVAGSF
;
A
#
# COMPACT_ATOMS: atom_id res chain seq x y z
N VAL A 1 -20.21 6.50 31.40
CA VAL A 1 -20.16 7.75 32.14
C VAL A 1 -19.74 8.84 31.15
N ASN A 2 -20.72 9.69 30.81
CA ASN A 2 -20.56 10.79 29.88
C ASN A 2 -19.49 11.76 30.39
N THR A 3 -18.42 11.93 29.63
CA THR A 3 -17.57 13.12 29.76
C THR A 3 -17.46 13.73 28.36
N ILE A 4 -18.22 14.78 28.17
CA ILE A 4 -18.24 15.65 27.00
C ILE A 4 -16.91 16.38 26.96
N PHE A 5 -16.04 16.06 26.00
CA PHE A 5 -14.91 16.90 25.66
C PHE A 5 -15.41 17.97 24.68
N GLU A 6 -15.55 19.19 25.19
CA GLU A 6 -15.75 20.37 24.34
C GLU A 6 -14.47 20.61 23.51
N LEU A 7 -14.52 20.32 22.22
CA LEU A 7 -13.54 20.79 21.23
C LEU A 7 -13.80 22.29 21.01
N ARG A 8 -12.96 23.13 21.62
CA ARG A 8 -12.88 24.56 21.27
C ARG A 8 -12.22 24.69 19.91
N TRP A 9 -13.01 24.99 18.90
CA TRP A 9 -12.56 25.42 17.59
C TRP A 9 -11.78 26.71 17.70
N ILE A 10 -10.46 26.69 17.49
CA ILE A 10 -9.68 27.88 17.18
C ILE A 10 -9.84 28.12 15.68
N ALA A 11 -10.84 28.88 15.31
CA ALA A 11 -10.96 29.44 13.97
C ALA A 11 -9.94 30.59 13.87
N ALA A 12 -8.78 30.30 13.31
CA ALA A 12 -7.86 31.34 12.85
C ALA A 12 -8.42 31.91 11.55
N ALA A 13 -9.19 32.98 11.65
CA ALA A 13 -9.60 33.76 10.50
C ALA A 13 -8.37 34.49 9.93
N VAL A 14 -7.82 33.98 8.84
CA VAL A 14 -6.86 34.70 8.02
C VAL A 14 -7.66 35.72 7.19
N THR A 15 -7.71 36.94 7.66
CA THR A 15 -8.22 38.06 6.88
C THR A 15 -7.20 38.44 5.81
N LEU A 16 -7.45 38.00 4.58
CA LEU A 16 -6.77 38.51 3.39
C LEU A 16 -7.27 39.92 3.08
N THR A 17 -6.49 40.92 3.46
CA THR A 17 -6.66 42.30 2.96
C THR A 17 -6.02 42.37 1.58
N ALA A 18 -6.85 42.49 0.55
CA ALA A 18 -6.40 42.77 -0.81
C ALA A 18 -5.86 44.21 -0.88
N PRO A 19 -4.64 44.44 -1.40
CA PRO A 19 -4.21 45.78 -1.76
C PRO A 19 -4.83 46.18 -3.09
N THR A 20 -5.43 47.34 -3.14
CA THR A 20 -5.92 48.02 -4.34
C THR A 20 -4.75 48.33 -5.28
N LEU A 21 -4.78 47.79 -6.47
CA LEU A 21 -3.85 48.12 -7.57
C LEU A 21 -4.17 49.52 -8.12
N ALA A 22 -3.21 50.42 -7.91
CA ALA A 22 -3.16 51.65 -8.68
C ALA A 22 -2.41 51.38 -10.00
N SER A 23 -3.06 51.65 -11.10
CA SER A 23 -2.50 51.56 -12.45
C SER A 23 -1.42 52.64 -12.67
N ALA A 24 -0.21 52.19 -13.05
CA ALA A 24 0.77 53.03 -13.74
C ALA A 24 1.29 52.20 -14.92
N GLN A 25 0.96 52.66 -16.13
CA GLN A 25 1.62 52.25 -17.37
C GLN A 25 3.01 52.80 -17.41
N ASP A 26 4.02 51.95 -17.62
CA ASP A 26 5.22 52.29 -18.36
C ASP A 26 5.78 50.99 -18.97
N GLU A 27 5.76 50.92 -20.27
CA GLU A 27 6.28 49.86 -21.10
C GLU A 27 7.81 49.93 -21.11
N ALA A 28 8.45 48.94 -20.44
CA ALA A 28 9.83 48.59 -20.75
C ALA A 28 9.84 47.20 -21.41
N PRO A 29 10.68 46.95 -22.44
CA PRO A 29 10.69 45.67 -23.15
C PRO A 29 11.03 44.53 -22.20
N ALA A 30 10.22 43.49 -22.22
CA ALA A 30 10.44 42.24 -21.51
C ALA A 30 11.81 41.67 -21.94
N PRO A 31 12.65 41.19 -21.00
CA PRO A 31 13.72 40.29 -21.34
C PRO A 31 13.09 39.03 -21.94
N GLU A 32 13.55 38.61 -23.09
CA GLU A 32 13.27 37.30 -23.66
C GLU A 32 13.56 36.25 -22.56
N ALA A 33 12.54 35.56 -22.10
CA ALA A 33 12.71 34.38 -21.29
C ALA A 33 13.45 33.37 -22.16
N GLU A 34 14.71 33.11 -21.82
CA GLU A 34 15.40 31.93 -22.33
C GLU A 34 14.49 30.72 -21.97
N GLU A 35 13.81 30.17 -22.98
CA GLU A 35 13.27 28.83 -22.93
C GLU A 35 14.44 27.88 -22.66
N SER A 36 14.64 27.54 -21.40
CA SER A 36 15.44 26.37 -21.07
C SER A 36 14.67 25.19 -21.65
N SER A 37 15.04 24.77 -22.87
CA SER A 37 14.65 23.47 -23.39
C SER A 37 15.24 22.45 -22.43
N GLU A 38 14.43 22.03 -21.44
CA GLU A 38 14.80 20.98 -20.51
C GLU A 38 14.99 19.71 -21.35
N GLN A 39 16.25 19.37 -21.61
CA GLN A 39 16.59 18.18 -22.39
C GLN A 39 16.15 16.98 -21.58
N ALA A 40 15.51 16.01 -22.25
CA ALA A 40 15.17 14.74 -21.66
C ALA A 40 16.38 14.11 -20.97
N THR A 41 16.14 13.42 -19.86
CA THR A 41 17.17 12.70 -19.10
C THR A 41 17.96 11.77 -20.05
N LYS A 42 19.27 11.85 -20.01
CA LYS A 42 20.13 11.08 -20.93
C LYS A 42 19.89 9.59 -20.77
N GLY A 43 19.54 8.93 -21.87
CA GLY A 43 19.22 7.49 -21.87
C GLY A 43 17.76 7.15 -21.55
N ALA A 44 16.92 8.15 -21.24
CA ALA A 44 15.51 7.94 -20.99
C ALA A 44 14.75 7.54 -22.27
N ARG A 45 13.78 6.65 -22.12
CA ARG A 45 12.72 6.43 -23.10
C ARG A 45 11.65 7.49 -22.87
N VAL A 46 11.41 8.34 -23.84
CA VAL A 46 10.48 9.46 -23.74
C VAL A 46 9.15 9.09 -24.38
N PHE A 47 8.08 9.30 -23.64
CA PHE A 47 6.70 9.11 -24.10
C PHE A 47 6.00 10.46 -24.07
N GLU A 48 5.71 11.00 -25.26
CA GLU A 48 4.97 12.24 -25.44
C GLU A 48 3.47 12.00 -25.29
N PRO A 49 2.64 13.03 -25.01
CA PRO A 49 1.19 12.89 -24.82
C PRO A 49 0.47 12.19 -26.00
N GLU A 50 0.97 12.35 -27.22
CA GLU A 50 0.43 11.73 -28.43
C GLU A 50 0.45 10.19 -28.37
N TYR A 51 1.45 9.61 -27.69
CA TYR A 51 1.51 8.18 -27.45
C TYR A 51 0.29 7.67 -26.68
N PHE A 52 -0.16 8.46 -25.70
CA PHE A 52 -1.27 8.10 -24.82
C PHE A 52 -2.66 8.48 -25.38
N ALA A 53 -2.72 9.31 -26.42
CA ALA A 53 -3.98 9.81 -26.95
C ALA A 53 -4.97 8.69 -27.34
N GLN A 54 -4.48 7.55 -27.81
CA GLN A 54 -5.30 6.38 -28.13
C GLN A 54 -6.05 5.80 -26.91
N PHE A 55 -5.51 5.95 -25.71
CA PHE A 55 -6.08 5.45 -24.46
C PHE A 55 -7.02 6.46 -23.80
N ALA A 56 -7.08 7.71 -24.32
CA ALA A 56 -7.82 8.82 -23.74
C ALA A 56 -7.57 9.03 -22.23
N PRO A 57 -6.29 9.20 -21.79
CA PRO A 57 -5.96 9.34 -20.39
C PRO A 57 -6.57 10.61 -19.81
N ARG A 58 -7.01 10.55 -18.57
CA ARG A 58 -7.59 11.68 -17.84
C ARG A 58 -6.56 12.35 -16.95
N ASN A 59 -5.63 11.56 -16.43
CA ASN A 59 -4.63 11.96 -15.45
C ASN A 59 -3.29 11.25 -15.69
N ALA A 60 -2.29 11.62 -14.91
CA ALA A 60 -0.94 11.04 -15.03
C ALA A 60 -0.92 9.55 -14.66
N LEU A 61 -1.78 9.07 -13.76
CA LEU A 61 -1.86 7.66 -13.41
C LEU A 61 -2.28 6.84 -14.65
N ASP A 62 -3.37 7.24 -15.31
CA ASP A 62 -3.82 6.59 -16.54
C ASP A 62 -2.71 6.52 -17.60
N MET A 63 -1.81 7.53 -17.64
CA MET A 63 -0.67 7.52 -18.57
C MET A 63 0.45 6.58 -18.11
N VAL A 64 0.80 6.61 -16.83
CA VAL A 64 1.89 5.77 -16.28
C VAL A 64 1.53 4.29 -16.39
N GLU A 65 0.28 3.91 -16.14
CA GLU A 65 -0.21 2.54 -16.29
C GLU A 65 -0.14 2.01 -17.75
N GLN A 66 -0.07 2.91 -18.72
CA GLN A 66 0.08 2.55 -20.15
C GLN A 66 1.56 2.51 -20.61
N LEU A 67 2.52 2.68 -19.70
CA LEU A 67 3.93 2.60 -20.04
C LEU A 67 4.34 1.14 -20.31
N PRO A 68 4.89 0.84 -21.48
CA PRO A 68 5.20 -0.55 -21.82
C PRO A 68 6.28 -1.15 -20.92
N GLY A 69 5.97 -2.28 -20.25
CA GLY A 69 6.88 -3.03 -19.39
C GLY A 69 7.26 -2.30 -18.10
N PHE A 70 6.48 -1.30 -17.70
CA PHE A 70 6.61 -0.60 -16.44
C PHE A 70 5.38 -0.88 -15.58
N GLN A 71 5.61 -1.05 -14.30
CA GLN A 71 4.55 -1.13 -13.29
C GLN A 71 4.93 -0.24 -12.12
N ILE A 72 3.92 0.42 -11.53
CA ILE A 72 4.12 1.21 -10.34
C ILE A 72 4.43 0.25 -9.20
N SER A 73 5.62 0.38 -8.60
CA SER A 73 5.99 -0.31 -7.36
C SER A 73 5.94 0.68 -6.20
N GLY A 74 5.53 0.21 -5.01
CA GLY A 74 5.57 1.04 -3.81
C GLY A 74 4.21 1.51 -3.28
N GLY A 75 3.10 0.91 -3.67
CA GLY A 75 1.76 1.26 -3.13
C GLY A 75 1.19 0.30 -2.08
N GLY A 76 1.88 -0.76 -1.74
CA GLY A 76 1.38 -1.75 -0.79
C GLY A 76 1.75 -1.43 0.64
N GLY A 77 0.82 -0.94 1.43
CA GLY A 77 0.63 -0.87 2.89
C GLY A 77 1.69 -1.31 3.91
N GLY A 78 2.94 -1.42 3.54
CA GLY A 78 4.05 -1.69 4.43
C GLY A 78 4.87 -0.42 4.60
N GLY A 79 4.48 0.43 5.54
CA GLY A 79 5.17 1.67 5.84
C GLY A 79 6.66 1.47 6.04
N GLY A 80 7.47 1.80 5.03
CA GLY A 80 8.92 1.84 5.17
C GLY A 80 9.32 2.76 6.31
N ARG A 81 10.38 2.41 7.04
CA ARG A 81 10.90 3.26 8.12
C ARG A 81 11.41 4.57 7.56
N GLY A 82 10.77 5.68 7.95
CA GLY A 82 11.15 7.03 7.56
C GLY A 82 10.96 7.34 6.07
N LEU A 83 11.46 8.50 5.66
CA LEU A 83 11.37 8.99 4.28
C LEU A 83 12.48 8.46 3.36
N GLY A 84 13.55 7.88 3.94
CA GLY A 84 14.73 7.42 3.20
C GLY A 84 14.59 6.04 2.55
N GLN A 85 13.57 5.26 2.90
CA GLN A 85 13.33 3.90 2.41
C GLN A 85 12.09 3.79 1.50
N ALA A 86 11.51 4.92 1.07
CA ALA A 86 10.43 4.91 0.09
C ALA A 86 10.94 4.23 -1.20
N SER A 87 10.30 3.12 -1.57
CA SER A 87 10.67 2.28 -2.72
C SER A 87 9.89 2.62 -3.99
N ASP A 88 9.23 3.80 -4.00
CA ASP A 88 8.40 4.20 -5.13
C ASP A 88 9.27 4.43 -6.38
N ASN A 89 8.86 3.81 -7.49
CA ASN A 89 9.54 3.93 -8.77
C ASN A 89 8.93 5.00 -9.69
N VAL A 90 8.16 5.94 -9.13
CA VAL A 90 7.63 7.10 -9.85
C VAL A 90 8.07 8.38 -9.17
N ILE A 91 8.50 9.34 -9.96
CA ILE A 91 8.88 10.69 -9.52
C ILE A 91 8.16 11.74 -10.38
N VAL A 92 8.02 12.95 -9.87
CA VAL A 92 7.40 14.07 -10.60
C VAL A 92 8.40 15.22 -10.69
N ASN A 93 8.65 15.68 -11.92
CA ASN A 93 9.62 16.76 -12.19
C ASN A 93 11.00 16.50 -11.56
N GLY A 94 11.48 15.24 -11.60
CA GLY A 94 12.79 14.84 -11.07
C GLY A 94 12.85 14.76 -9.54
N ALA A 95 11.74 14.85 -8.82
CA ALA A 95 11.70 14.81 -7.36
C ALA A 95 10.79 13.67 -6.86
N ARG A 96 11.19 13.03 -5.77
CA ARG A 96 10.30 12.09 -5.06
C ARG A 96 9.10 12.83 -4.49
N LEU A 97 7.97 12.16 -4.49
CA LEU A 97 6.77 12.57 -3.78
C LEU A 97 7.06 12.53 -2.27
N THR A 98 6.65 13.55 -1.53
CA THR A 98 7.06 13.74 -0.12
C THR A 98 6.01 13.29 0.89
N SER A 99 4.83 12.87 0.46
CA SER A 99 3.83 12.24 1.32
C SER A 99 4.20 10.78 1.56
N LYS A 100 3.93 10.29 2.75
CA LYS A 100 4.18 8.90 3.13
C LYS A 100 2.87 8.07 3.13
N SER A 101 1.78 8.71 3.46
CA SER A 101 0.45 8.08 3.59
C SER A 101 -0.45 8.35 2.37
N ASP A 102 -0.08 9.29 1.48
CA ASP A 102 -0.76 9.54 0.22
C ASP A 102 -0.07 8.75 -0.88
N SER A 103 -0.72 7.74 -1.41
CA SER A 103 -0.09 6.82 -2.37
C SER A 103 0.39 7.55 -3.63
N VAL A 104 1.42 7.01 -4.28
CA VAL A 104 1.88 7.50 -5.59
C VAL A 104 0.74 7.52 -6.60
N SER A 105 -0.09 6.50 -6.59
CA SER A 105 -1.26 6.39 -7.49
C SER A 105 -2.27 7.51 -7.25
N ASP A 106 -2.56 7.86 -5.98
CA ASP A 106 -3.48 8.95 -5.66
C ASP A 106 -2.91 10.31 -6.07
N GLN A 107 -1.63 10.53 -5.83
CA GLN A 107 -0.96 11.77 -6.25
C GLN A 107 -0.94 11.91 -7.79
N LEU A 108 -0.67 10.84 -8.54
CA LEU A 108 -0.70 10.83 -10.01
C LEU A 108 -2.13 11.02 -10.56
N ARG A 109 -3.14 10.46 -9.90
CA ARG A 109 -4.55 10.62 -10.29
C ARG A 109 -4.99 12.07 -10.27
N ARG A 110 -4.43 12.88 -9.38
CA ARG A 110 -4.72 14.31 -9.23
C ARG A 110 -3.98 15.22 -10.22
N ILE A 111 -3.06 14.68 -11.02
CA ILE A 111 -2.36 15.40 -12.08
C ILE A 111 -3.14 15.22 -13.39
N PRO A 112 -3.82 16.26 -13.93
CA PRO A 112 -4.56 16.12 -15.18
C PRO A 112 -3.63 15.75 -16.35
N ALA A 113 -4.10 14.90 -17.28
CA ALA A 113 -3.29 14.42 -18.41
C ALA A 113 -2.83 15.57 -19.33
N ASP A 114 -3.64 16.65 -19.46
CA ASP A 114 -3.30 17.83 -20.25
C ASP A 114 -2.16 18.68 -19.66
N LYS A 115 -1.78 18.42 -18.40
CA LYS A 115 -0.63 19.02 -17.75
C LYS A 115 0.63 18.17 -17.85
N VAL A 116 0.52 16.91 -18.25
CA VAL A 116 1.68 16.05 -18.47
C VAL A 116 2.31 16.41 -19.81
N ARG A 117 3.52 16.96 -19.76
CA ARG A 117 4.30 17.30 -20.94
C ARG A 117 4.90 16.08 -21.61
N ARG A 118 5.42 15.15 -20.82
CA ARG A 118 5.99 13.86 -21.23
C ARG A 118 6.21 12.97 -20.01
N ILE A 119 6.39 11.68 -20.25
CA ILE A 119 6.88 10.75 -19.24
C ILE A 119 8.19 10.17 -19.71
N GLU A 120 9.21 10.22 -18.84
CA GLU A 120 10.54 9.69 -19.09
C GLU A 120 10.69 8.39 -18.31
N LEU A 121 10.85 7.26 -18.99
CA LEU A 121 11.17 6.00 -18.35
C LEU A 121 12.68 5.81 -18.38
N VAL A 122 13.30 5.79 -17.20
CA VAL A 122 14.74 5.90 -17.01
C VAL A 122 15.22 4.98 -15.91
N GLU A 123 16.47 4.54 -16.00
CA GLU A 123 17.10 3.77 -14.92
C GLU A 123 17.34 4.66 -13.69
N GLY A 124 16.81 4.26 -12.53
CA GLY A 124 16.79 5.04 -11.29
C GLY A 124 18.18 5.48 -10.82
N ALA A 125 19.18 4.63 -10.97
CA ALA A 125 20.56 4.95 -10.63
C ALA A 125 21.17 6.08 -11.50
N THR A 126 20.53 6.46 -12.61
CA THR A 126 20.98 7.58 -13.47
C THR A 126 20.39 8.94 -13.06
N LEU A 127 19.42 8.91 -12.15
CA LEU A 127 18.80 10.11 -11.61
C LEU A 127 19.59 10.65 -10.41
N ASP A 128 19.54 11.96 -10.22
CA ASP A 128 20.11 12.61 -9.03
C ASP A 128 19.24 12.42 -7.78
N VAL A 129 18.58 11.26 -7.69
CA VAL A 129 17.69 10.87 -6.60
C VAL A 129 18.21 9.57 -5.99
N PRO A 130 18.98 9.63 -4.91
CA PRO A 130 19.63 8.46 -4.31
C PRO A 130 18.64 7.39 -3.84
N GLY A 131 19.03 6.12 -4.00
CA GLY A 131 18.24 4.97 -3.55
C GLY A 131 17.14 4.53 -4.51
N LEU A 132 17.02 5.15 -5.70
CA LEU A 132 16.21 4.61 -6.79
C LEU A 132 17.04 3.59 -7.57
N VAL A 133 16.49 2.41 -7.76
CA VAL A 133 17.11 1.30 -8.49
C VAL A 133 16.05 0.72 -9.44
N GLY A 134 16.48 0.21 -10.60
CA GLY A 134 15.59 -0.30 -11.63
C GLY A 134 14.89 0.81 -12.42
N LEU A 135 13.87 0.46 -13.18
CA LEU A 135 13.13 1.41 -14.00
C LEU A 135 12.28 2.37 -13.16
N VAL A 136 12.40 3.66 -13.47
CA VAL A 136 11.68 4.77 -12.82
C VAL A 136 10.94 5.58 -13.87
N ALA A 137 9.67 5.88 -13.63
CA ALA A 137 8.89 6.82 -14.43
C ALA A 137 9.01 8.23 -13.85
N ASN A 138 9.58 9.16 -14.62
CA ASN A 138 9.65 10.58 -14.28
C ASN A 138 8.55 11.32 -15.05
N VAL A 139 7.50 11.72 -14.37
CA VAL A 139 6.37 12.46 -14.95
C VAL A 139 6.73 13.94 -14.98
N ILE A 140 6.91 14.49 -16.19
CA ILE A 140 7.20 15.92 -16.38
C ILE A 140 5.89 16.67 -16.56
N VAL A 141 5.59 17.55 -15.61
CA VAL A 141 4.34 18.31 -15.54
C VAL A 141 4.62 19.78 -15.80
N GLU A 142 3.82 20.41 -16.66
CA GLU A 142 3.88 21.85 -16.90
C GLU A 142 3.04 22.64 -15.90
N ALA A 143 3.53 23.82 -15.52
CA ALA A 143 2.71 24.80 -14.84
C ALA A 143 1.65 25.32 -15.80
N GLY A 144 0.38 25.21 -15.46
CA GLY A 144 -0.73 25.57 -16.32
C GLY A 144 -1.87 26.27 -15.59
N GLY A 145 -2.82 26.80 -16.33
CA GLY A 145 -4.04 27.41 -15.80
C GLY A 145 -4.85 26.47 -14.91
N LEU A 146 -6.01 26.92 -14.45
CA LEU A 146 -6.93 26.13 -13.65
C LEU A 146 -7.45 24.94 -14.47
N SER A 147 -7.45 23.75 -13.89
CA SER A 147 -8.02 22.51 -14.44
C SER A 147 -8.71 21.75 -13.32
N GLY A 148 -9.85 21.17 -13.59
CA GLY A 148 -10.56 20.31 -12.67
C GLY A 148 -10.84 18.95 -13.30
N GLN A 149 -10.96 17.93 -12.48
CA GLN A 149 -11.37 16.59 -12.90
C GLN A 149 -12.26 15.94 -11.83
N PHE A 150 -13.06 15.02 -12.28
CA PHE A 150 -13.87 14.20 -11.39
C PHE A 150 -13.92 12.76 -11.87
N VAL A 151 -14.09 11.87 -10.94
CA VAL A 151 -14.42 10.46 -11.15
C VAL A 151 -15.57 10.11 -10.21
N TRP A 152 -16.64 9.55 -10.72
CA TRP A 152 -17.69 8.92 -9.93
C TRP A 152 -17.64 7.41 -10.13
N GLU A 153 -17.71 6.67 -9.03
CA GLU A 153 -17.63 5.22 -9.03
C GLU A 153 -18.85 4.65 -8.31
N GLY A 154 -19.44 3.63 -8.92
CA GLY A 154 -20.52 2.88 -8.34
C GLY A 154 -20.34 1.39 -8.57
N ALA A 155 -20.85 0.56 -7.65
CA ALA A 155 -20.83 -0.90 -7.82
C ALA A 155 -22.11 -1.55 -7.34
N VAL A 156 -22.44 -2.69 -7.97
CA VAL A 156 -23.55 -3.55 -7.62
C VAL A 156 -23.05 -5.00 -7.61
N ARG A 157 -23.43 -5.74 -6.58
CA ARG A 157 -23.10 -7.16 -6.44
C ARG A 157 -24.35 -8.01 -6.62
N THR A 158 -24.18 -9.28 -6.99
CA THR A 158 -25.29 -10.22 -7.13
C THR A 158 -25.62 -10.99 -5.85
N THR A 159 -24.87 -10.74 -4.78
CA THR A 159 -25.11 -11.24 -3.42
C THR A 159 -25.89 -10.20 -2.61
N GLU A 160 -26.35 -10.56 -1.42
CA GLU A 160 -27.12 -9.69 -0.51
C GLU A 160 -26.25 -8.58 0.10
N VAL A 161 -25.69 -7.73 -0.75
CA VAL A 161 -24.80 -6.61 -0.38
C VAL A 161 -25.39 -5.33 -0.95
N ASP A 162 -25.41 -4.28 -0.15
CA ASP A 162 -25.89 -2.97 -0.57
C ASP A 162 -25.08 -2.41 -1.75
N PRO A 163 -25.71 -1.69 -2.69
CA PRO A 163 -25.00 -1.04 -3.78
C PRO A 163 -24.08 0.10 -3.29
N GLU A 164 -22.97 0.28 -3.97
CA GLU A 164 -22.06 1.42 -3.79
C GLU A 164 -22.46 2.55 -4.75
N TRP A 165 -22.70 3.77 -4.22
CA TRP A 165 -23.03 4.94 -5.03
C TRP A 165 -22.24 6.19 -4.66
N TYR A 166 -21.41 6.14 -3.65
CA TYR A 166 -20.75 7.29 -3.04
C TYR A 166 -19.24 7.30 -3.26
N GLY A 167 -18.73 6.44 -4.14
CA GLY A 167 -17.30 6.40 -4.51
C GLY A 167 -16.94 7.50 -5.50
N GLY A 168 -15.69 7.92 -5.45
CA GLY A 168 -15.10 8.82 -6.42
C GLY A 168 -14.34 9.99 -5.84
N GLU A 169 -13.84 10.84 -6.73
CA GLU A 169 -12.99 11.99 -6.44
C GLU A 169 -13.40 13.20 -7.26
N VAL A 170 -13.25 14.38 -6.69
CA VAL A 170 -13.23 15.66 -7.40
C VAL A 170 -11.97 16.39 -7.03
N SER A 171 -11.16 16.78 -8.01
CA SER A 171 -9.94 17.54 -7.79
C SER A 171 -9.85 18.79 -8.66
N ILE A 172 -9.15 19.80 -8.15
CA ILE A 172 -8.85 21.06 -8.84
C ILE A 172 -7.37 21.34 -8.67
N SER A 173 -6.68 21.59 -9.77
CA SER A 173 -5.27 21.98 -9.79
C SER A 173 -5.06 23.22 -10.63
N GLY A 174 -3.99 23.96 -10.35
CA GLY A 174 -3.67 25.15 -11.12
C GLY A 174 -2.41 25.85 -10.66
N THR A 175 -2.06 26.90 -11.42
CA THR A 175 -0.91 27.75 -11.11
C THR A 175 -1.33 29.21 -11.18
N THR A 176 -0.94 29.99 -10.19
CA THR A 176 -1.11 31.45 -10.20
C THR A 176 0.19 32.13 -9.79
N GLY A 177 0.84 32.81 -10.75
CA GLY A 177 2.20 33.31 -10.55
C GLY A 177 3.17 32.18 -10.22
N ASN A 178 3.81 32.27 -9.07
CA ASN A 178 4.77 31.28 -8.57
C ASN A 178 4.15 30.19 -7.68
N LEU A 179 2.82 30.22 -7.47
CA LEU A 179 2.09 29.28 -6.63
C LEU A 179 1.38 28.24 -7.48
N GLY A 180 1.80 27.01 -7.38
CA GLY A 180 1.03 25.82 -7.83
C GLY A 180 0.20 25.27 -6.68
N PHE A 181 -0.99 24.73 -6.98
CA PHE A 181 -1.86 24.13 -5.99
C PHE A 181 -2.68 22.98 -6.58
N THR A 182 -3.01 22.02 -5.71
CA THR A 182 -3.98 20.96 -5.97
C THR A 182 -4.82 20.77 -4.72
N PHE A 183 -6.14 20.62 -4.89
CA PHE A 183 -7.07 20.24 -3.82
C PHE A 183 -7.96 19.13 -4.32
N ALA A 184 -8.25 18.15 -3.47
CA ALA A 184 -9.14 17.06 -3.78
C ALA A 184 -10.06 16.72 -2.61
N ILE A 185 -11.25 16.22 -2.98
CA ILE A 185 -12.19 15.58 -2.06
C ILE A 185 -12.51 14.23 -2.68
N GLU A 186 -12.35 13.17 -1.93
CA GLU A 186 -12.60 11.80 -2.36
C GLU A 186 -13.36 11.00 -1.31
N ASN A 187 -14.01 9.95 -1.73
CA ASN A 187 -14.48 8.88 -0.86
C ASN A 187 -14.08 7.55 -1.48
N ASN A 188 -13.15 6.87 -0.81
CA ASN A 188 -12.82 5.48 -1.10
C ASN A 188 -13.82 4.61 -0.35
N ASN A 189 -14.62 3.82 -1.07
CA ASN A 189 -15.65 2.99 -0.47
C ASN A 189 -15.63 1.57 -1.03
N ASN A 190 -16.12 0.64 -0.24
CA ASN A 190 -16.33 -0.74 -0.65
C ASN A 190 -17.52 -1.34 0.10
N ARG A 191 -18.34 -2.09 -0.60
CA ARG A 191 -19.39 -2.94 -0.04
C ARG A 191 -19.05 -4.36 -0.39
N PHE A 192 -18.92 -5.22 0.60
CA PHE A 192 -18.48 -6.60 0.40
C PHE A 192 -19.35 -7.59 1.18
N GLY A 193 -19.33 -8.85 0.76
CA GLY A 193 -20.05 -9.90 1.42
C GLY A 193 -20.05 -11.20 0.63
N ALA A 194 -20.32 -12.28 1.32
CA ALA A 194 -20.40 -13.60 0.75
C ALA A 194 -21.35 -14.49 1.54
N THR A 195 -21.78 -15.59 0.94
CA THR A 195 -22.67 -16.54 1.56
C THR A 195 -22.32 -17.97 1.17
N GLY A 196 -22.49 -18.90 2.09
CA GLY A 196 -22.30 -20.32 1.80
C GLY A 196 -21.97 -21.18 3.02
N PRO A 197 -21.66 -22.46 2.78
CA PRO A 197 -21.44 -23.42 3.85
C PRO A 197 -20.01 -23.40 4.40
N THR A 198 -19.92 -23.75 5.69
CA THR A 198 -18.69 -24.18 6.36
C THR A 198 -18.91 -25.57 6.97
N VAL A 199 -17.95 -26.46 6.88
CA VAL A 199 -18.05 -27.83 7.38
C VAL A 199 -16.88 -28.13 8.31
N PHE A 200 -17.19 -28.55 9.53
CA PHE A 200 -16.22 -29.03 10.51
C PHE A 200 -16.24 -30.56 10.56
N ARG A 201 -15.04 -31.14 10.65
CA ARG A 201 -14.85 -32.59 10.72
C ARG A 201 -13.88 -32.96 11.84
N ASP A 202 -14.17 -34.06 12.55
CA ASP A 202 -13.23 -34.62 13.51
C ASP A 202 -11.99 -35.26 12.82
N ALA A 203 -11.07 -35.81 13.61
CA ALA A 203 -9.87 -36.48 13.13
C ALA A 203 -10.17 -37.72 12.23
N ASP A 204 -11.30 -38.35 12.40
CA ASP A 204 -11.76 -39.51 11.59
C ASP A 204 -12.47 -39.08 10.30
N GLY A 205 -12.70 -37.78 10.11
CA GLY A 205 -13.38 -37.19 8.94
C GLY A 205 -14.89 -37.13 9.07
N ASN A 206 -15.49 -37.49 10.24
CA ASN A 206 -16.91 -37.33 10.47
C ASN A 206 -17.30 -35.87 10.62
N VAL A 207 -18.44 -35.48 10.10
CA VAL A 207 -18.94 -34.11 10.27
C VAL A 207 -19.41 -33.95 11.71
N ILE A 208 -18.83 -32.97 12.40
CA ILE A 208 -19.16 -32.58 13.78
C ILE A 208 -19.99 -31.30 13.84
N GLU A 209 -19.94 -30.48 12.78
CA GLU A 209 -20.71 -29.24 12.65
C GLU A 209 -20.85 -28.86 11.18
N ARG A 210 -21.99 -28.25 10.80
CA ARG A 210 -22.22 -27.56 9.55
C ARG A 210 -22.71 -26.16 9.84
N GLN A 211 -22.22 -25.19 9.09
CA GLN A 211 -22.68 -23.81 9.19
C GLN A 211 -23.21 -23.34 7.83
N GLU A 212 -24.23 -22.49 7.87
CA GLU A 212 -24.63 -21.64 6.75
C GLU A 212 -24.37 -20.22 7.15
N THR A 213 -23.45 -19.58 6.42
CA THR A 213 -22.93 -18.25 6.73
C THR A 213 -23.42 -17.23 5.71
N VAL A 214 -23.84 -16.07 6.18
CA VAL A 214 -24.06 -14.87 5.39
C VAL A 214 -23.32 -13.74 6.06
N PHE A 215 -22.42 -13.08 5.36
CA PHE A 215 -21.84 -11.85 5.87
C PHE A 215 -21.95 -10.71 4.87
N THR A 216 -22.04 -9.50 5.39
CA THR A 216 -21.99 -8.23 4.67
C THR A 216 -21.10 -7.25 5.41
N GLY A 217 -20.48 -6.35 4.67
CA GLY A 217 -19.67 -5.29 5.27
C GLY A 217 -19.64 -4.04 4.40
N ALA A 218 -19.30 -2.95 5.05
CA ALA A 218 -19.15 -1.64 4.46
C ALA A 218 -17.84 -1.01 4.92
N PHE A 219 -17.22 -0.32 4.00
CA PHE A 219 -16.05 0.52 4.22
C PHE A 219 -16.28 1.86 3.51
N ASP A 220 -16.07 2.96 4.20
CA ASP A 220 -16.07 4.31 3.64
C ASP A 220 -14.90 5.09 4.25
N GLU A 221 -14.20 5.83 3.40
CA GLU A 221 -13.11 6.72 3.80
C GLU A 221 -13.21 8.05 3.05
N PRO A 222 -14.08 8.97 3.50
CA PRO A 222 -14.06 10.34 3.02
C PRO A 222 -12.75 11.03 3.39
N ARG A 223 -12.08 11.62 2.38
CA ARG A 223 -10.77 12.28 2.49
C ARG A 223 -10.82 13.65 1.83
N VAL A 224 -10.13 14.60 2.43
CA VAL A 224 -9.82 15.91 1.87
C VAL A 224 -8.32 16.08 1.84
N SER A 225 -7.76 16.44 0.70
CA SER A 225 -6.32 16.62 0.53
C SER A 225 -5.98 17.93 -0.17
N GLY A 226 -4.77 18.42 0.04
CA GLY A 226 -4.25 19.60 -0.61
C GLY A 226 -2.73 19.59 -0.70
N ALA A 227 -2.23 20.07 -1.85
CA ALA A 227 -0.81 20.28 -2.10
C ALA A 227 -0.57 21.70 -2.59
N LEU A 228 0.46 22.34 -2.05
CA LEU A 228 0.89 23.68 -2.44
C LEU A 228 2.38 23.65 -2.78
N ARG A 229 2.76 24.29 -3.89
CA ARG A 229 4.16 24.47 -4.29
C ARG A 229 4.40 25.95 -4.57
N TYR A 230 5.42 26.52 -3.95
CA TYR A 230 5.79 27.89 -4.21
C TYR A 230 7.26 27.97 -4.70
N ASP A 231 7.45 28.62 -5.85
CA ASP A 231 8.76 28.89 -6.41
C ASP A 231 9.18 30.33 -6.06
N PHE A 232 10.20 30.46 -5.20
CA PHE A 232 10.76 31.76 -4.80
C PHE A 232 11.72 32.35 -5.84
N GLY A 233 12.01 31.58 -6.90
CA GLY A 233 13.08 31.90 -7.86
C GLY A 233 14.46 31.56 -7.31
N GLY A 234 15.47 31.66 -8.18
CA GLY A 234 16.86 31.39 -7.80
C GLY A 234 17.11 29.92 -7.36
N GLY A 235 16.26 28.99 -7.77
CA GLY A 235 16.36 27.58 -7.41
C GLY A 235 15.85 27.25 -6.01
N THR A 236 15.08 28.15 -5.37
CA THR A 236 14.44 27.93 -4.07
C THR A 236 12.97 27.59 -4.24
N THR A 237 12.55 26.41 -3.74
CA THR A 237 11.17 25.95 -3.81
C THR A 237 10.70 25.44 -2.45
N ALA A 238 9.43 25.66 -2.12
CA ALA A 238 8.77 25.07 -0.97
C ALA A 238 7.55 24.28 -1.42
N ASN A 239 7.33 23.11 -0.80
CA ASN A 239 6.13 22.29 -0.97
C ASN A 239 5.49 22.06 0.40
N VAL A 240 4.16 22.01 0.41
CA VAL A 240 3.37 21.63 1.58
C VAL A 240 2.27 20.70 1.09
N ASN A 241 2.15 19.52 1.71
CA ASN A 241 1.06 18.58 1.45
C ASN A 241 0.32 18.33 2.78
N ALA A 242 -0.98 18.18 2.71
CA ALA A 242 -1.78 17.82 3.86
C ALA A 242 -3.01 17.04 3.42
N PHE A 243 -3.41 16.06 4.22
CA PHE A 243 -4.72 15.45 4.10
C PHE A 243 -5.33 15.17 5.47
N PHE A 244 -6.63 15.02 5.46
CA PHE A 244 -7.43 14.52 6.56
C PHE A 244 -8.44 13.51 6.01
N ALA A 245 -8.49 12.33 6.60
CA ALA A 245 -9.45 11.28 6.28
C ALA A 245 -10.14 10.77 7.54
N ARG A 246 -11.25 10.07 7.36
CA ARG A 246 -11.89 9.32 8.43
C ARG A 246 -12.44 8.02 7.89
N THR A 247 -11.94 6.93 8.44
CA THR A 247 -12.41 5.58 8.13
C THR A 247 -13.69 5.27 8.88
N TYR A 248 -14.62 4.58 8.21
CA TYR A 248 -15.80 3.92 8.77
C TYR A 248 -15.82 2.49 8.26
N PHE A 249 -15.92 1.55 9.16
CA PHE A 249 -15.94 0.13 8.83
C PHE A 249 -17.01 -0.58 9.67
N ASP A 250 -17.80 -1.42 9.01
CA ASP A 250 -18.66 -2.40 9.66
C ASP A 250 -18.66 -3.72 8.89
N ARG A 251 -18.80 -4.81 9.62
CA ARG A 251 -19.05 -6.15 9.09
C ARG A 251 -20.01 -6.88 10.02
N LEU A 252 -21.06 -7.42 9.45
CA LEU A 252 -22.04 -8.27 10.13
C LEU A 252 -22.00 -9.66 9.50
N GLU A 253 -22.00 -10.68 10.35
CA GLU A 253 -21.99 -12.06 9.91
C GLU A 253 -22.99 -12.88 10.77
N ASP A 254 -23.94 -13.50 10.10
CA ASP A 254 -24.91 -14.41 10.68
C ASP A 254 -24.59 -15.85 10.27
N GLU A 255 -24.49 -16.74 11.25
CA GLU A 255 -24.22 -18.15 11.04
C GLU A 255 -25.28 -19.00 11.70
N LEU A 256 -25.87 -19.95 10.94
CA LEU A 256 -26.68 -21.04 11.48
C LEU A 256 -25.79 -22.28 11.61
N ARG A 257 -25.57 -22.72 12.83
CA ARG A 257 -24.68 -23.83 13.21
C ARG A 257 -25.52 -25.06 13.54
N PHE A 258 -25.33 -26.16 12.82
CA PHE A 258 -26.08 -27.43 12.92
C PHE A 258 -25.15 -28.53 13.44
N PHE A 259 -25.55 -29.20 14.49
CA PHE A 259 -24.79 -30.27 15.13
C PHE A 259 -25.42 -31.66 14.88
N PRO A 260 -24.64 -32.77 15.04
CA PRO A 260 -25.13 -34.13 14.78
C PRO A 260 -26.28 -34.61 15.69
N ASP A 261 -26.53 -33.94 16.81
CA ASP A 261 -27.60 -34.20 17.76
C ASP A 261 -28.89 -33.40 17.46
N ASP A 262 -28.96 -32.80 16.26
CA ASP A 262 -30.04 -31.92 15.79
C ASP A 262 -30.17 -30.60 16.57
N SER A 263 -29.23 -30.24 17.45
CA SER A 263 -29.19 -28.91 18.06
C SER A 263 -28.77 -27.84 17.04
N VAL A 264 -29.29 -26.63 17.20
CA VAL A 264 -28.96 -25.48 16.36
C VAL A 264 -28.53 -24.31 17.24
N ILE A 265 -27.49 -23.63 16.82
CA ILE A 265 -27.03 -22.38 17.44
C ILE A 265 -27.01 -21.29 16.35
N THR A 266 -27.59 -20.14 16.65
CA THR A 266 -27.40 -18.94 15.84
C THR A 266 -26.21 -18.19 16.39
N ARG A 267 -25.18 -18.03 15.59
CA ARG A 267 -24.03 -17.16 15.90
C ARG A 267 -24.16 -15.84 15.17
N PHE A 268 -23.99 -14.78 15.91
CA PHE A 268 -23.88 -13.42 15.40
C PHE A 268 -22.48 -12.89 15.63
N ASN A 269 -21.80 -12.49 14.54
CA ASN A 269 -20.52 -11.81 14.58
C ASN A 269 -20.70 -10.38 14.07
N ALA A 270 -20.23 -9.41 14.82
CA ALA A 270 -20.18 -8.02 14.40
C ALA A 270 -18.77 -7.46 14.59
N ARG A 271 -18.29 -6.74 13.60
CA ARG A 271 -17.07 -5.93 13.71
C ARG A 271 -17.41 -4.52 13.27
N ASP A 272 -17.04 -3.56 14.06
CA ASP A 272 -17.17 -2.15 13.75
C ASP A 272 -15.86 -1.43 14.08
N GLY A 273 -15.59 -0.36 13.36
CA GLY A 273 -14.38 0.41 13.57
C GLY A 273 -14.33 1.68 12.75
N GLY A 274 -13.23 2.37 12.92
CA GLY A 274 -12.93 3.58 12.16
C GLY A 274 -12.50 4.74 13.04
N ALA A 275 -11.59 5.53 12.51
CA ALA A 275 -10.98 6.64 13.23
C ALA A 275 -10.50 7.72 12.28
N PRO A 276 -10.16 8.91 12.77
CA PRO A 276 -9.53 9.93 11.95
C PRO A 276 -8.07 9.61 11.68
N GLU A 277 -7.63 9.97 10.48
CA GLU A 277 -6.25 9.94 10.01
C GLU A 277 -5.86 11.31 9.45
N TYR A 278 -4.63 11.75 9.65
CA TYR A 278 -4.09 12.93 8.98
C TYR A 278 -2.59 12.84 8.76
N GLU A 279 -2.12 13.53 7.73
CA GLU A 279 -0.71 13.81 7.50
C GLU A 279 -0.54 15.27 7.07
N ILE A 280 0.53 15.89 7.55
CA ILE A 280 1.03 17.17 7.08
C ILE A 280 2.51 17.00 6.82
N SER A 281 2.95 17.27 5.58
CA SER A 281 4.36 17.30 5.22
C SER A 281 4.73 18.63 4.57
N ALA A 282 5.97 19.05 4.77
CA ALA A 282 6.51 20.25 4.12
C ALA A 282 7.97 20.03 3.78
N ASP A 283 8.40 20.57 2.65
CA ASP A 283 9.82 20.64 2.30
C ASP A 283 10.21 22.01 1.75
N LEU A 284 11.48 22.35 1.98
CA LEU A 284 12.12 23.54 1.47
C LEU A 284 13.46 23.17 0.83
N THR A 285 13.59 23.42 -0.47
CA THR A 285 14.83 23.19 -1.23
C THR A 285 15.45 24.52 -1.63
N PHE A 286 16.75 24.70 -1.40
CA PHE A 286 17.45 25.92 -1.78
C PHE A 286 18.94 25.68 -2.07
N PRO A 287 19.59 26.52 -2.89
CA PRO A 287 21.03 26.45 -3.13
C PRO A 287 21.82 26.75 -1.85
N LEU A 288 22.83 25.93 -1.57
CA LEU A 288 23.74 26.14 -0.44
C LEU A 288 25.19 25.81 -0.87
N GLY A 289 26.04 26.81 -0.98
CA GLY A 289 27.43 26.64 -1.45
C GLY A 289 27.49 26.02 -2.84
N PRO A 290 28.25 24.92 -3.07
CA PRO A 290 28.33 24.25 -4.36
C PRO A 290 27.15 23.33 -4.66
N GLY A 291 26.22 23.16 -3.73
CA GLY A 291 25.15 22.18 -3.81
C GLY A 291 23.75 22.73 -3.50
N ARG A 292 22.86 21.84 -3.19
CA ARG A 292 21.46 22.14 -2.82
C ARG A 292 21.11 21.43 -1.50
N LEU A 293 20.45 22.16 -0.62
CA LEU A 293 19.91 21.61 0.63
C LEU A 293 18.40 21.50 0.52
N LYS A 294 17.87 20.32 0.85
CA LYS A 294 16.44 20.07 1.07
C LYS A 294 16.23 19.77 2.54
N LEU A 295 15.28 20.47 3.15
CA LEU A 295 14.79 20.21 4.51
C LEU A 295 13.38 19.69 4.41
N ILE A 296 13.06 18.63 5.15
CA ILE A 296 11.74 17.96 5.13
C ILE A 296 11.24 17.83 6.56
N GLY A 297 9.96 18.11 6.78
CA GLY A 297 9.24 17.85 8.01
C GLY A 297 7.95 17.10 7.71
N LEU A 298 7.60 16.14 8.56
CA LEU A 298 6.36 15.38 8.46
C LEU A 298 5.78 15.14 9.86
N GLU A 299 4.47 15.25 9.98
CA GLU A 299 3.68 14.82 11.14
C GLU A 299 2.50 14.01 10.60
N ALA A 300 2.33 12.77 11.09
CA ALA A 300 1.21 11.89 10.75
C ALA A 300 0.59 11.29 12.01
N TRP A 301 -0.70 11.04 11.93
CA TRP A 301 -1.46 10.32 12.93
C TRP A 301 -2.49 9.43 12.24
N ASP A 302 -2.52 8.18 12.66
CA ASP A 302 -3.49 7.16 12.24
C ASP A 302 -4.20 6.64 13.50
N GLY A 303 -5.49 6.98 13.63
CA GLY A 303 -6.34 6.51 14.72
C GLY A 303 -6.77 5.06 14.48
N ASP A 304 -7.02 4.34 15.57
CA ASP A 304 -7.54 2.97 15.55
C ASP A 304 -8.62 2.84 16.64
N VAL A 305 -9.86 2.68 16.21
CA VAL A 305 -10.99 2.35 17.08
C VAL A 305 -11.69 1.16 16.47
N SER A 306 -11.74 0.07 17.19
CA SER A 306 -12.36 -1.17 16.69
C SER A 306 -13.06 -1.95 17.80
N SER A 307 -14.09 -2.68 17.40
CA SER A 307 -14.78 -3.64 18.27
C SER A 307 -15.13 -4.90 17.47
N ALA A 308 -14.97 -6.05 18.09
CA ALA A 308 -15.41 -7.34 17.58
C ALA A 308 -16.29 -8.00 18.64
N THR A 309 -17.49 -8.46 18.25
CA THR A 309 -18.48 -9.08 19.14
C THR A 309 -18.92 -10.40 18.53
N VAL A 310 -18.94 -11.47 19.33
CA VAL A 310 -19.46 -12.78 18.97
C VAL A 310 -20.52 -13.18 19.99
N ILE A 311 -21.70 -13.60 19.53
CA ILE A 311 -22.80 -14.05 20.39
C ILE A 311 -23.36 -15.34 19.82
N ASP A 312 -23.35 -16.43 20.62
CA ASP A 312 -23.98 -17.71 20.33
C ASP A 312 -25.31 -17.81 21.09
N THR A 313 -26.39 -18.04 20.36
CA THR A 313 -27.74 -18.20 20.91
C THR A 313 -28.28 -19.59 20.55
N PRO A 314 -28.37 -20.52 21.53
CA PRO A 314 -29.00 -21.83 21.32
C PRO A 314 -30.51 -21.73 21.05
N ASP A 315 -31.03 -22.62 20.20
CA ASP A 315 -32.46 -22.68 19.87
C ASP A 315 -33.33 -23.37 20.93
N ASP A 316 -32.71 -24.10 21.89
CA ASP A 316 -33.35 -24.78 22.97
C ASP A 316 -33.85 -23.88 24.12
N GLY A 317 -33.59 -22.57 24.01
CA GLY A 317 -33.92 -21.54 25.01
C GLY A 317 -32.92 -21.41 26.16
N SER A 318 -31.73 -22.03 26.03
CA SER A 318 -30.59 -21.76 26.91
C SER A 318 -30.12 -20.31 26.77
N LEU A 319 -29.40 -19.82 27.78
CA LEU A 319 -28.86 -18.46 27.76
C LEU A 319 -27.81 -18.30 26.64
N ALA A 320 -27.85 -17.14 25.98
CA ALA A 320 -26.84 -16.78 25.03
C ALA A 320 -25.48 -16.63 25.73
N VAL A 321 -24.43 -17.03 25.05
CA VAL A 321 -23.02 -16.79 25.47
C VAL A 321 -22.35 -15.88 24.46
N GLY A 322 -21.41 -15.04 24.91
CA GLY A 322 -20.75 -14.14 23.97
C GLY A 322 -19.52 -13.47 24.55
N SER A 323 -18.72 -12.96 23.65
CA SER A 323 -17.52 -12.21 23.96
C SER A 323 -17.46 -10.93 23.13
N ARG A 324 -16.82 -9.89 23.66
CA ARG A 324 -16.49 -8.68 22.94
C ARG A 324 -15.04 -8.31 23.22
N PHE A 325 -14.32 -8.01 22.17
CA PHE A 325 -13.02 -7.34 22.23
C PHE A 325 -13.19 -5.92 21.70
N ALA A 326 -12.71 -4.92 22.43
CA ALA A 326 -12.74 -3.52 22.00
C ALA A 326 -11.35 -2.91 22.16
N SER A 327 -10.96 -2.08 21.22
CA SER A 327 -9.66 -1.39 21.18
C SER A 327 -9.85 0.06 20.74
N GLU A 328 -9.16 0.97 21.42
CA GLU A 328 -9.11 2.39 21.08
C GLU A 328 -7.67 2.90 21.22
N GLY A 329 -7.22 3.68 20.24
CA GLY A 329 -5.87 4.26 20.25
C GLY A 329 -5.47 4.82 18.91
N GLY A 330 -4.20 4.69 18.61
CA GLY A 330 -3.66 5.04 17.31
C GLY A 330 -2.14 5.15 17.31
N SER A 331 -1.59 5.29 16.12
CA SER A 331 -0.17 5.45 15.87
C SER A 331 0.15 6.84 15.33
N GLY A 332 1.34 7.34 15.60
CA GLY A 332 1.79 8.63 15.08
C GLY A 332 3.26 8.63 14.77
N GLU A 333 3.62 9.42 13.77
CA GLU A 333 5.00 9.59 13.34
C GLU A 333 5.33 11.08 13.15
N ARG A 334 6.51 11.47 13.61
CA ARG A 334 7.06 12.81 13.37
C ARG A 334 8.46 12.67 12.83
N ILE A 335 8.73 13.25 11.64
CA ILE A 335 10.02 13.16 10.98
C ILE A 335 10.57 14.54 10.70
N GLY A 336 11.87 14.70 10.95
CA GLY A 336 12.70 15.79 10.44
C GLY A 336 13.87 15.22 9.65
N ARG A 337 14.02 15.63 8.41
CA ARG A 337 15.06 15.12 7.51
C ARG A 337 15.75 16.27 6.78
N PHE A 338 17.04 16.14 6.54
CA PHE A 338 17.79 16.98 5.59
C PHE A 338 18.48 16.13 4.53
N GLU A 339 18.66 16.70 3.35
CA GLU A 339 19.40 16.13 2.22
C GLU A 339 20.26 17.23 1.59
N TYR A 340 21.57 17.02 1.58
CA TYR A 340 22.49 17.94 0.94
C TYR A 340 23.16 17.25 -0.25
N ASN A 341 22.91 17.74 -1.46
CA ASN A 341 23.44 17.22 -2.70
C ASN A 341 24.52 18.19 -3.23
N TRP A 342 25.67 17.65 -3.66
CA TRP A 342 26.74 18.46 -4.24
C TRP A 342 27.58 17.65 -5.24
N PRO A 343 28.05 18.28 -6.34
CA PRO A 343 28.98 17.65 -7.27
C PRO A 343 30.41 17.65 -6.68
N MET A 344 31.09 16.49 -6.72
CA MET A 344 32.50 16.37 -6.30
C MET A 344 33.15 15.13 -6.93
N LEU A 345 34.42 15.25 -7.34
CA LEU A 345 35.25 14.15 -7.88
C LEU A 345 34.65 13.46 -9.13
N GLY A 346 33.93 14.23 -9.96
CA GLY A 346 33.29 13.73 -11.18
C GLY A 346 32.07 12.83 -10.95
N GLY A 347 31.43 12.98 -9.83
CA GLY A 347 30.15 12.34 -9.46
C GLY A 347 29.34 13.27 -8.57
N GLU A 348 28.13 12.84 -8.27
CA GLU A 348 27.20 13.49 -7.33
C GLU A 348 27.26 12.81 -5.97
N TRP A 349 27.30 13.64 -4.93
CA TRP A 349 27.30 13.22 -3.53
C TRP A 349 26.03 13.70 -2.84
N GLN A 350 25.47 12.87 -1.98
CA GLN A 350 24.42 13.29 -1.06
C GLN A 350 24.77 12.88 0.35
N LEU A 351 24.57 13.79 1.29
CA LEU A 351 24.51 13.51 2.72
C LEU A 351 23.08 13.71 3.18
N ALA A 352 22.47 12.65 3.71
CA ALA A 352 21.14 12.68 4.32
C ALA A 352 21.22 12.37 5.81
N GLY A 353 20.40 13.05 6.59
CA GLY A 353 20.21 12.74 8.01
C GLY A 353 18.75 12.88 8.39
N GLU A 354 18.26 11.96 9.23
CA GLU A 354 16.87 11.86 9.63
C GLU A 354 16.75 11.64 11.13
N ALA A 355 15.76 12.30 11.76
CA ALA A 355 15.27 12.00 13.09
C ALA A 355 13.77 11.71 13.01
N ALA A 356 13.36 10.52 13.46
CA ALA A 356 11.98 10.08 13.48
C ALA A 356 11.55 9.71 14.89
N PHE A 357 10.34 10.12 15.26
CA PHE A 357 9.71 9.88 16.55
C PHE A 357 8.38 9.19 16.31
N ASN A 358 8.35 7.88 16.57
CA ASN A 358 7.19 7.03 16.36
C ASN A 358 6.52 6.72 17.70
N ARG A 359 5.22 6.58 17.69
CA ARG A 359 4.43 6.24 18.88
C ARG A 359 3.23 5.38 18.50
N LEU A 360 2.87 4.46 19.39
CA LEU A 360 1.59 3.77 19.45
C LEU A 360 1.05 3.93 20.87
N GLU A 361 -0.23 4.21 20.98
CA GLU A 361 -0.96 4.18 22.25
C GLU A 361 -2.24 3.39 22.03
N ARG A 362 -2.52 2.39 22.88
CA ARG A 362 -3.70 1.53 22.76
C ARG A 362 -4.27 1.19 24.13
N VAL A 363 -5.58 1.23 24.21
CA VAL A 363 -6.37 0.73 25.34
C VAL A 363 -7.32 -0.34 24.80
N SER A 364 -7.20 -1.56 25.30
CA SER A 364 -8.06 -2.67 24.88
C SER A 364 -8.76 -3.29 26.07
N GLY A 365 -10.00 -3.73 25.87
CA GLY A 365 -10.81 -4.45 26.82
C GLY A 365 -11.38 -5.74 26.23
N LEU A 366 -11.45 -6.77 27.06
CA LEU A 366 -12.11 -8.05 26.75
C LEU A 366 -13.32 -8.22 27.68
N PHE A 367 -14.46 -8.59 27.10
CA PHE A 367 -15.73 -8.66 27.82
C PHE A 367 -16.39 -10.01 27.57
N THR A 368 -17.13 -10.52 28.54
CA THR A 368 -17.99 -11.69 28.42
C THR A 368 -19.44 -11.31 28.67
N LEU A 369 -20.38 -12.00 28.05
CA LEU A 369 -21.81 -11.80 28.24
C LEU A 369 -22.26 -12.46 29.55
N ASP A 370 -22.92 -11.71 30.42
CA ASP A 370 -23.54 -12.25 31.65
C ASP A 370 -24.94 -12.82 31.41
N ASP A 371 -25.50 -13.48 32.42
CA ASP A 371 -26.86 -14.09 32.39
C ASP A 371 -27.99 -13.04 32.20
N GLN A 372 -27.69 -11.77 32.29
CA GLN A 372 -28.63 -10.66 32.10
C GLN A 372 -28.52 -10.02 30.71
N GLY A 373 -27.60 -10.51 29.89
CA GLY A 373 -27.33 -9.97 28.55
C GLY A 373 -26.45 -8.73 28.51
N ASN A 374 -25.67 -8.46 29.58
CA ASN A 374 -24.72 -7.35 29.59
C ASN A 374 -23.30 -7.86 29.38
N PHE A 375 -22.50 -7.08 28.67
CA PHE A 375 -21.06 -7.33 28.54
C PHE A 375 -20.33 -6.83 29.79
N VAL A 376 -19.69 -7.76 30.49
CA VAL A 376 -18.89 -7.50 31.70
C VAL A 376 -17.41 -7.68 31.37
N GLU A 377 -16.62 -6.65 31.69
CA GLU A 377 -15.18 -6.67 31.43
C GLU A 377 -14.48 -7.74 32.27
N ILE A 378 -13.59 -8.49 31.63
CA ILE A 378 -12.71 -9.47 32.25
C ILE A 378 -11.25 -9.05 32.12
N PRO A 379 -10.35 -9.48 33.04
CA PRO A 379 -8.94 -9.11 32.99
C PRO A 379 -8.29 -9.51 31.68
N PHE A 380 -7.68 -8.54 30.97
CA PHE A 380 -6.92 -8.73 29.76
C PHE A 380 -5.54 -8.06 29.90
N PRO A 381 -4.61 -8.67 30.67
CA PRO A 381 -3.29 -8.11 30.88
C PRO A 381 -2.47 -8.13 29.57
N GLY A 382 -1.79 -7.02 29.29
CA GLY A 382 -0.98 -6.87 28.07
C GLY A 382 -1.71 -6.33 26.86
N GLY A 383 -3.06 -6.20 26.86
CA GLY A 383 -3.82 -5.61 25.76
C GLY A 383 -3.74 -4.07 25.69
N SER A 384 -3.38 -3.43 26.81
CA SER A 384 -3.27 -1.96 26.90
C SER A 384 -1.83 -1.54 27.16
N GLY A 385 -1.39 -0.48 26.48
CA GLY A 385 -0.05 0.06 26.65
C GLY A 385 0.34 1.04 25.55
N GLY A 386 1.61 1.35 25.48
CA GLY A 386 2.15 2.21 24.44
C GLY A 386 3.59 1.81 24.08
N VAL A 387 3.97 2.17 22.87
CA VAL A 387 5.31 2.01 22.33
C VAL A 387 5.78 3.35 21.77
N LYS A 388 7.01 3.74 22.11
CA LYS A 388 7.65 4.96 21.57
C LYS A 388 9.01 4.59 21.02
N GLU A 389 9.33 5.09 19.84
CA GLU A 389 10.65 4.93 19.23
C GLU A 389 11.24 6.31 18.93
N ASP A 390 12.48 6.52 19.36
CA ASP A 390 13.34 7.61 18.91
C ASP A 390 14.37 7.02 17.96
N ARG A 391 14.35 7.40 16.69
CA ARG A 391 15.23 6.87 15.65
C ARG A 391 16.04 7.98 14.98
N TYR A 392 17.30 7.70 14.73
CA TYR A 392 18.23 8.61 14.04
C TYR A 392 18.97 7.82 12.97
N GLU A 393 19.02 8.38 11.78
CA GLU A 393 19.68 7.77 10.62
C GLU A 393 20.61 8.77 9.93
N GLY A 394 21.73 8.29 9.41
CA GLY A 394 22.65 9.05 8.56
C GLY A 394 23.12 8.20 7.40
N VAL A 395 23.07 8.75 6.18
CA VAL A 395 23.47 8.06 4.95
C VAL A 395 24.30 9.00 4.08
N LEU A 396 25.41 8.50 3.57
CA LEU A 396 26.23 9.16 2.54
C LEU A 396 26.10 8.34 1.25
N THR A 397 25.68 8.97 0.17
CA THR A 397 25.53 8.37 -1.16
C THR A 397 26.46 9.03 -2.16
N PHE A 398 27.00 8.22 -3.06
CA PHE A 398 27.83 8.64 -4.19
C PHE A 398 27.30 8.01 -5.47
N THR A 399 27.03 8.83 -6.49
CA THR A 399 26.61 8.42 -7.83
C THR A 399 27.61 8.91 -8.86
N ARG A 400 28.03 8.01 -9.76
CA ARG A 400 29.02 8.37 -10.79
C ARG A 400 28.79 7.59 -12.09
N PRO A 401 28.70 8.27 -13.25
CA PRO A 401 28.85 7.63 -14.55
C PRO A 401 30.28 7.10 -14.72
N LEU A 402 30.43 5.78 -14.82
CA LEU A 402 31.73 5.14 -15.10
C LEU A 402 32.05 5.19 -16.60
N THR A 403 31.01 5.07 -17.43
CA THR A 403 31.05 5.26 -18.88
C THR A 403 29.75 5.96 -19.34
N ASN A 404 29.59 6.18 -20.63
CA ASN A 404 28.35 6.73 -21.19
C ASN A 404 27.14 5.77 -21.05
N ARG A 405 27.39 4.49 -20.66
CA ARG A 405 26.40 3.40 -20.59
C ARG A 405 26.43 2.64 -19.26
N LEU A 406 27.26 3.06 -18.33
CA LEU A 406 27.41 2.38 -17.04
C LEU A 406 27.48 3.42 -15.92
N VAL A 407 26.57 3.35 -15.00
CA VAL A 407 26.48 4.21 -13.81
C VAL A 407 26.64 3.36 -12.55
N LEU A 408 27.44 3.85 -11.62
CA LEU A 408 27.60 3.29 -10.28
C LEU A 408 26.91 4.21 -9.28
N GLN A 409 26.08 3.66 -8.41
CA GLN A 409 25.62 4.32 -7.20
C GLN A 409 26.03 3.48 -5.99
N ALA A 410 26.50 4.11 -4.94
CA ALA A 410 26.86 3.45 -3.69
C ALA A 410 26.46 4.30 -2.49
N SER A 411 25.85 3.71 -1.48
CA SER A 411 25.52 4.37 -0.23
C SER A 411 26.05 3.58 0.98
N VAL A 412 26.39 4.30 2.03
CA VAL A 412 26.76 3.76 3.32
C VAL A 412 26.17 4.62 4.42
N GLY A 413 25.63 3.98 5.43
CA GLY A 413 25.00 4.67 6.53
C GLY A 413 24.75 3.76 7.73
N GLY A 414 24.01 4.29 8.68
CA GLY A 414 23.60 3.55 9.86
C GLY A 414 22.42 4.20 10.54
N GLU A 415 21.78 3.38 11.32
CA GLU A 415 20.60 3.72 12.11
C GLU A 415 20.87 3.42 13.58
N TYR A 416 20.44 4.34 14.43
CA TYR A 416 20.27 4.13 15.86
C TYR A 416 18.80 4.29 16.20
N SER A 417 18.22 3.31 16.91
CA SER A 417 16.86 3.43 17.46
C SER A 417 16.81 3.05 18.92
N ASN A 418 15.91 3.70 19.67
CA ASN A 418 15.58 3.38 21.05
C ASN A 418 14.05 3.19 21.15
N ILE A 419 13.64 1.95 21.43
CA ILE A 419 12.23 1.58 21.60
C ILE A 419 11.93 1.45 23.08
N ARG A 420 10.88 2.14 23.53
CA ARG A 420 10.39 2.14 24.92
C ARG A 420 8.93 1.76 24.96
N GLN A 421 8.61 0.78 25.76
CA GLN A 421 7.24 0.33 26.01
C GLN A 421 6.73 0.87 27.35
N THR A 422 5.41 1.04 27.44
CA THR A 422 4.67 1.34 28.67
C THR A 422 3.53 0.33 28.84
N GLY A 423 3.04 0.15 30.06
CA GLY A 423 2.02 -0.84 30.37
C GLY A 423 2.59 -2.14 30.93
N PHE A 424 1.88 -3.23 30.73
CA PHE A 424 2.28 -4.56 31.25
C PHE A 424 3.55 -5.06 30.55
N GLY A 425 4.54 -5.50 31.33
CA GLY A 425 5.81 -6.00 30.77
C GLY A 425 6.70 -4.92 30.15
N ALA A 426 6.53 -3.63 30.52
CA ALA A 426 7.31 -2.52 29.99
C ALA A 426 8.80 -2.79 29.89
N ASN A 427 9.39 -2.50 28.72
CA ASN A 427 10.80 -2.74 28.40
C ASN A 427 11.39 -1.57 27.60
N SER A 428 12.71 -1.44 27.58
CA SER A 428 13.40 -0.45 26.75
C SER A 428 14.63 -1.07 26.12
N ARG A 429 14.76 -0.91 24.80
CA ARG A 429 15.85 -1.52 24.02
C ARG A 429 16.40 -0.53 23.00
N SER A 430 17.70 -0.59 22.77
CA SER A 430 18.38 0.24 21.77
C SER A 430 19.07 -0.65 20.74
N PHE A 431 19.06 -0.19 19.50
CA PHE A 431 19.63 -0.90 18.36
C PHE A 431 20.56 0.02 17.58
N GLN A 432 21.65 -0.54 17.06
CA GLN A 432 22.57 0.11 16.12
C GLN A 432 22.70 -0.81 14.91
N ARG A 433 22.37 -0.32 13.73
CA ARG A 433 22.30 -1.13 12.52
C ARG A 433 22.99 -0.41 11.35
N PRO A 434 24.00 -1.04 10.71
CA PRO A 434 24.56 -0.52 9.47
C PRO A 434 23.60 -0.76 8.31
N LYS A 435 23.58 0.18 7.38
CA LYS A 435 22.77 0.18 6.14
C LYS A 435 23.64 0.56 4.96
N GLY A 436 23.24 0.18 3.76
CA GLY A 436 23.92 0.62 2.55
C GLY A 436 23.44 -0.12 1.32
N THR A 437 23.69 0.49 0.18
CA THR A 437 23.31 -0.03 -1.14
C THR A 437 24.49 0.15 -2.09
N ALA A 438 24.70 -0.79 -2.98
CA ALA A 438 25.56 -0.64 -4.15
C ALA A 438 24.80 -1.09 -5.38
N SER A 439 24.67 -0.26 -6.39
CA SER A 439 24.00 -0.58 -7.63
C SER A 439 24.79 -0.21 -8.86
N LEU A 440 24.64 -0.99 -9.90
CA LEU A 440 25.20 -0.80 -11.23
C LEU A 440 24.05 -0.78 -12.24
N ALA A 441 23.88 0.33 -12.94
CA ALA A 441 22.98 0.47 -14.07
C ALA A 441 23.78 0.42 -15.37
N TRP A 442 23.45 -0.49 -16.25
CA TRP A 442 24.13 -0.72 -17.51
C TRP A 442 23.17 -0.77 -18.69
N GLN A 443 23.41 0.10 -19.67
CA GLN A 443 22.67 0.15 -20.93
C GLN A 443 23.60 -0.27 -22.09
N PRO A 444 23.77 -1.58 -22.35
CA PRO A 444 24.69 -2.07 -23.37
C PRO A 444 24.31 -1.63 -24.79
N GLU A 445 23.02 -1.54 -25.06
CA GLU A 445 22.46 -1.05 -26.33
C GLU A 445 21.16 -0.27 -26.05
N GLU A 446 20.70 0.52 -26.99
CA GLU A 446 19.43 1.24 -26.88
C GLU A 446 18.26 0.27 -26.71
N GLY A 447 17.42 0.53 -25.69
CA GLY A 447 16.28 -0.30 -25.35
C GLY A 447 16.62 -1.60 -24.60
N LEU A 448 17.84 -1.76 -24.10
CA LEU A 448 18.22 -2.82 -23.16
C LEU A 448 18.84 -2.18 -21.91
N ASP A 449 18.13 -2.25 -20.81
CA ASP A 449 18.53 -1.73 -19.52
C ASP A 449 18.75 -2.90 -18.55
N ILE A 450 19.88 -2.94 -17.87
CA ILE A 450 20.25 -3.97 -16.90
C ILE A 450 20.68 -3.28 -15.62
N SER A 451 20.04 -3.60 -14.50
CA SER A 451 20.46 -3.15 -13.20
C SER A 451 20.78 -4.31 -12.27
N LEU A 452 21.83 -4.14 -11.48
CA LEU A 452 22.22 -5.05 -10.42
C LEU A 452 22.42 -4.25 -9.14
N ALA A 453 21.65 -4.59 -8.10
CA ALA A 453 21.76 -3.97 -6.80
C ALA A 453 22.10 -4.98 -5.71
N ALA A 454 22.86 -4.56 -4.72
CA ALA A 454 23.07 -5.25 -3.46
C ALA A 454 22.78 -4.27 -2.33
N GLU A 455 21.86 -4.63 -1.45
CA GLU A 455 21.40 -3.76 -0.38
C GLU A 455 21.46 -4.45 0.98
N ARG A 456 21.81 -3.68 2.01
CA ARG A 456 21.60 -4.04 3.39
C ARG A 456 20.59 -3.09 4.03
N ARG A 457 19.45 -3.62 4.44
CA ARG A 457 18.37 -2.84 5.05
C ARG A 457 17.96 -3.38 6.43
N VAL A 458 17.27 -2.54 7.18
CA VAL A 458 16.73 -2.86 8.51
C VAL A 458 15.21 -2.85 8.40
N GLY A 459 14.58 -3.94 8.85
CA GLY A 459 13.12 -4.07 8.89
C GLY A 459 12.49 -3.16 9.96
N GLN A 460 11.23 -2.83 9.76
CA GLN A 460 10.41 -2.13 10.74
C GLN A 460 9.72 -3.16 11.65
N LEU A 461 9.64 -2.86 12.95
CA LEU A 461 8.79 -3.61 13.87
C LEU A 461 7.36 -3.03 13.82
N ASP A 462 6.38 -3.91 13.79
CA ASP A 462 5.01 -3.52 14.06
C ASP A 462 4.88 -3.29 15.59
N PHE A 463 4.46 -2.09 15.96
CA PHE A 463 4.28 -1.77 17.37
C PHE A 463 3.08 -2.50 18.00
N GLY A 464 2.14 -2.97 17.19
CA GLY A 464 1.04 -3.83 17.62
C GLY A 464 1.52 -5.16 18.18
N ASP A 465 2.64 -5.71 17.69
CA ASP A 465 3.21 -7.00 18.13
C ASP A 465 3.72 -6.99 19.57
N PHE A 466 3.91 -5.79 20.13
CA PHE A 466 4.28 -5.65 21.54
C PHE A 466 3.08 -5.76 22.50
N LEU A 467 1.85 -5.72 21.97
CA LEU A 467 0.61 -5.76 22.75
C LEU A 467 -0.16 -7.06 22.46
N ALA A 468 -0.85 -7.57 23.47
CA ALA A 468 -1.72 -8.73 23.29
C ALA A 468 -2.96 -8.38 22.47
N SER A 469 -3.44 -9.32 21.66
CA SER A 469 -4.63 -9.20 20.82
C SER A 469 -5.43 -10.50 20.78
N VAL A 470 -6.74 -10.39 20.46
CA VAL A 470 -7.68 -11.53 20.36
C VAL A 470 -8.43 -11.45 19.04
N ALA A 471 -8.52 -12.58 18.31
CA ALA A 471 -9.38 -12.76 17.16
C ALA A 471 -10.54 -13.69 17.54
N LEU A 472 -11.66 -13.09 17.97
CA LEU A 472 -12.81 -13.80 18.52
C LEU A 472 -13.50 -14.75 17.54
N ASP A 473 -13.50 -14.40 16.25
CA ASP A 473 -14.10 -15.19 15.17
C ASP A 473 -13.33 -16.47 14.84
N GLN A 474 -12.04 -16.51 15.20
CA GLN A 474 -11.15 -17.65 14.96
C GLN A 474 -10.74 -18.38 16.24
N ASP A 475 -11.19 -17.90 17.40
CA ASP A 475 -10.78 -18.37 18.72
C ASP A 475 -9.24 -18.35 18.92
N ASN A 476 -8.59 -17.31 18.38
CA ASN A 476 -7.15 -17.16 18.42
C ASN A 476 -6.71 -15.99 19.31
N GLU A 477 -5.67 -16.22 20.11
CA GLU A 477 -5.03 -15.22 20.94
C GLU A 477 -3.56 -15.07 20.56
N ASN A 478 -3.05 -13.84 20.54
CA ASN A 478 -1.64 -13.53 20.40
C ASN A 478 -1.21 -12.76 21.65
N ALA A 479 -0.18 -13.23 22.32
CA ALA A 479 0.47 -12.48 23.38
C ALA A 479 1.33 -11.35 22.78
N GLY A 480 1.52 -10.27 23.53
CA GLY A 480 2.51 -9.27 23.17
C GLY A 480 3.92 -9.80 23.42
N ASN A 481 4.87 -9.42 22.55
CA ASN A 481 6.27 -9.80 22.70
C ASN A 481 7.18 -8.57 22.81
N ASN A 482 7.69 -8.31 24.00
CA ASN A 482 8.59 -7.19 24.28
C ASN A 482 10.08 -7.48 23.97
N GLU A 483 10.40 -8.67 23.45
CA GLU A 483 11.76 -9.07 23.08
C GLU A 483 12.03 -8.99 21.56
N LEU A 484 11.08 -8.47 20.77
CA LEU A 484 11.24 -8.29 19.33
C LEU A 484 12.43 -7.40 18.97
N VAL A 485 13.18 -7.81 17.96
CA VAL A 485 14.26 -7.03 17.36
C VAL A 485 14.01 -6.78 15.88
N PRO A 486 14.42 -5.61 15.34
CA PRO A 486 14.28 -5.35 13.90
C PRO A 486 15.06 -6.37 13.08
N SER A 487 14.43 -6.95 12.06
CA SER A 487 15.10 -7.86 11.12
C SER A 487 16.18 -7.12 10.31
N GLN A 488 17.18 -7.86 9.85
CA GLN A 488 18.23 -7.35 8.98
C GLN A 488 18.29 -8.19 7.71
N THR A 489 18.23 -7.52 6.56
CA THR A 489 18.17 -8.19 5.28
C THR A 489 19.37 -7.80 4.41
N TRP A 490 20.06 -8.80 3.86
CA TRP A 490 20.85 -8.63 2.66
C TRP A 490 19.99 -9.02 1.46
N GLU A 491 19.98 -8.17 0.46
CA GLU A 491 19.20 -8.34 -0.77
C GLU A 491 20.09 -8.14 -1.98
N ILE A 492 19.93 -9.00 -2.98
CA ILE A 492 20.52 -8.83 -4.31
C ILE A 492 19.40 -8.88 -5.32
N THR A 493 19.29 -7.82 -6.13
CA THR A 493 18.27 -7.69 -7.17
C THR A 493 18.95 -7.52 -8.54
N LEU A 494 18.54 -8.34 -9.49
CA LEU A 494 18.88 -8.19 -10.91
C LEU A 494 17.59 -7.86 -11.67
N GLU A 495 17.59 -6.75 -12.39
CA GLU A 495 16.51 -6.37 -13.29
C GLU A 495 17.03 -6.26 -14.73
N VAL A 496 16.30 -6.80 -15.68
CA VAL A 496 16.59 -6.73 -17.12
C VAL A 496 15.34 -6.27 -17.84
N ALA A 497 15.36 -5.06 -18.37
CA ALA A 497 14.26 -4.49 -19.15
C ALA A 497 14.68 -4.37 -20.63
N LYS A 498 13.82 -4.83 -21.54
CA LYS A 498 14.07 -4.81 -22.97
C LYS A 498 12.88 -4.31 -23.78
N VAL A 499 13.16 -3.36 -24.67
CA VAL A 499 12.22 -2.93 -25.71
C VAL A 499 12.24 -3.95 -26.86
N LEU A 500 11.07 -4.44 -27.21
CA LEU A 500 10.86 -5.42 -28.29
C LEU A 500 10.47 -4.76 -29.62
N GLY A 501 10.84 -3.49 -29.80
CA GLY A 501 10.47 -2.68 -30.96
C GLY A 501 8.96 -2.43 -31.03
N SER A 502 8.35 -2.69 -32.18
CA SER A 502 6.89 -2.54 -32.38
C SER A 502 6.04 -3.58 -31.62
N TRP A 503 6.67 -4.58 -31.01
CA TRP A 503 5.97 -5.61 -30.22
C TRP A 503 5.72 -5.19 -28.78
N GLY A 504 6.35 -4.12 -28.27
CA GLY A 504 6.21 -3.67 -26.89
C GLY A 504 7.50 -3.76 -26.08
N SER A 505 7.43 -4.23 -24.85
CA SER A 505 8.58 -4.38 -23.95
C SER A 505 8.38 -5.49 -22.94
N THR A 506 9.47 -5.90 -22.31
CA THR A 506 9.46 -6.94 -21.28
C THR A 506 10.49 -6.59 -20.19
N THR A 507 10.16 -6.93 -18.94
CA THR A 507 11.04 -6.77 -17.78
C THR A 507 11.07 -8.08 -16.99
N LEU A 508 12.26 -8.50 -16.62
CA LEU A 508 12.50 -9.64 -15.74
C LEU A 508 13.27 -9.15 -14.52
N MET A 509 12.72 -9.39 -13.34
CA MET A 509 13.36 -9.15 -12.05
C MET A 509 13.63 -10.48 -11.35
N VAL A 510 14.81 -10.61 -10.77
CA VAL A 510 15.20 -11.73 -9.90
C VAL A 510 15.79 -11.15 -8.64
N GLU A 511 15.20 -11.52 -7.51
CA GLU A 511 15.61 -11.05 -6.20
C GLU A 511 15.95 -12.22 -5.28
N GLN A 512 17.03 -12.06 -4.51
CA GLN A 512 17.43 -12.99 -3.45
C GLN A 512 17.61 -12.23 -2.15
N ARG A 513 16.90 -12.64 -1.10
CA ARG A 513 17.02 -12.11 0.27
C ARG A 513 17.56 -13.14 1.24
N TRP A 514 18.46 -12.68 2.13
CA TRP A 514 18.90 -13.40 3.34
C TRP A 514 18.52 -12.53 4.53
N ILE A 515 17.69 -13.07 5.40
CA ILE A 515 17.06 -12.32 6.49
C ILE A 515 17.55 -12.90 7.81
N ASP A 516 18.20 -12.08 8.61
CA ASP A 516 18.51 -12.37 10.01
C ASP A 516 17.38 -11.77 10.88
N ASP A 517 17.06 -12.44 12.00
CA ASP A 517 16.00 -12.02 12.94
C ASP A 517 14.61 -11.91 12.24
N TYR A 518 14.26 -12.87 11.36
CA TYR A 518 12.97 -12.90 10.67
C TYR A 518 11.82 -12.94 11.67
N VAL A 519 10.79 -12.09 11.48
CA VAL A 519 9.62 -12.02 12.39
C VAL A 519 8.51 -12.92 11.86
N ASP A 520 8.07 -13.88 12.69
CA ASP A 520 6.91 -14.74 12.47
C ASP A 520 6.37 -15.25 13.82
N LEU A 521 5.25 -15.97 13.82
CA LEU A 521 4.67 -16.55 15.04
C LEU A 521 5.59 -17.61 15.66
N ILE A 522 5.89 -17.46 16.95
CA ILE A 522 6.68 -18.41 17.73
C ILE A 522 5.94 -18.86 18.99
N PRO A 523 6.18 -20.10 19.49
CA PRO A 523 5.68 -20.53 20.79
C PRO A 523 6.41 -19.77 21.90
N LEU A 524 5.68 -19.44 22.98
CA LEU A 524 6.23 -18.79 24.15
C LEU A 524 6.52 -19.81 25.27
N ALA A 525 7.58 -19.58 26.06
CA ALA A 525 7.98 -20.46 27.14
C ALA A 525 6.91 -20.67 28.24
N GLY A 526 5.96 -19.73 28.37
CA GLY A 526 4.83 -19.79 29.29
C GLY A 526 3.57 -20.43 28.74
N GLY A 527 3.58 -20.91 27.50
CA GLY A 527 2.43 -21.32 26.73
C GLY A 527 1.88 -20.16 25.88
N GLY A 528 1.09 -20.48 24.85
CA GLY A 528 0.60 -19.52 23.86
C GLY A 528 1.65 -19.18 22.81
N GLU A 529 1.34 -18.17 21.98
CA GLU A 529 2.17 -17.72 20.88
C GLU A 529 2.18 -16.20 20.74
N ALA A 530 3.21 -15.68 20.10
CA ALA A 530 3.34 -14.28 19.73
C ALA A 530 4.22 -14.13 18.48
N ASN A 531 4.18 -12.98 17.82
CA ASN A 531 5.22 -12.63 16.87
C ASN A 531 6.58 -12.58 17.58
N GLY A 532 7.59 -13.21 16.98
CA GLY A 532 8.93 -13.29 17.55
C GLY A 532 9.97 -13.47 16.46
N ASN A 533 11.26 -13.42 16.85
CA ASN A 533 12.33 -13.52 15.88
C ASN A 533 12.77 -14.98 15.69
N ILE A 534 12.86 -15.39 14.42
CA ILE A 534 13.49 -16.62 13.97
C ILE A 534 14.87 -16.25 13.41
N ASP A 535 15.91 -17.00 13.81
CA ASP A 535 17.31 -16.64 13.56
C ASP A 535 17.59 -16.28 12.09
N LYS A 536 17.12 -17.12 11.15
CA LYS A 536 17.39 -16.94 9.72
C LYS A 536 16.21 -17.35 8.85
N ALA A 537 16.06 -16.57 7.76
CA ALA A 537 15.15 -16.91 6.68
C ALA A 537 15.80 -16.57 5.33
N ARG A 538 15.29 -17.17 4.26
CA ARG A 538 15.70 -16.90 2.89
C ARG A 538 14.48 -16.75 1.99
N ARG A 539 14.54 -15.79 1.04
CA ARG A 539 13.48 -15.56 0.04
C ARG A 539 14.11 -15.42 -1.34
N THR A 540 13.54 -16.10 -2.30
CA THR A 540 13.83 -15.91 -3.72
C THR A 540 12.55 -15.46 -4.40
N GLU A 541 12.62 -14.43 -5.23
CA GLU A 541 11.51 -13.90 -5.99
C GLU A 541 11.90 -13.75 -7.46
N ILE A 542 11.02 -14.13 -8.36
CA ILE A 542 11.16 -13.93 -9.81
C ILE A 542 9.87 -13.30 -10.30
N GLU A 543 9.97 -12.10 -10.85
CA GLU A 543 8.88 -11.40 -11.50
C GLU A 543 9.19 -11.23 -12.99
N TRP A 544 8.21 -11.55 -13.84
CA TRP A 544 8.26 -11.28 -15.27
C TRP A 544 7.03 -10.50 -15.68
N SER A 545 7.24 -9.29 -16.20
CA SER A 545 6.20 -8.44 -16.75
C SER A 545 6.46 -8.16 -18.23
N THR A 546 5.41 -8.13 -19.04
CA THR A 546 5.52 -7.85 -20.47
C THR A 546 4.26 -7.19 -20.99
N THR A 547 4.44 -6.17 -21.82
CA THR A 547 3.40 -5.53 -22.62
C THR A 547 3.61 -5.91 -24.07
N LEU A 548 2.63 -6.56 -24.69
CA LEU A 548 2.66 -6.97 -26.10
C LEU A 548 1.60 -6.21 -26.91
N ARG A 549 2.04 -5.53 -27.96
CA ARG A 549 1.16 -4.91 -28.97
C ARG A 549 0.88 -5.91 -30.07
N LEU A 550 -0.40 -6.14 -30.34
CA LEU A 550 -0.84 -7.18 -31.28
C LEU A 550 -1.03 -6.65 -32.71
N ASP A 551 -0.64 -5.39 -32.98
CA ASP A 551 -0.71 -4.77 -34.33
C ASP A 551 0.03 -5.60 -35.39
N ASN A 552 1.19 -6.12 -35.03
CA ASN A 552 2.00 -6.97 -35.93
C ASN A 552 1.34 -8.32 -36.28
N LEU A 553 0.36 -8.77 -35.47
CA LEU A 553 -0.48 -9.92 -35.74
C LEU A 553 -1.75 -9.56 -36.54
N GLY A 554 -1.90 -8.28 -36.92
CA GLY A 554 -3.06 -7.78 -37.64
C GLY A 554 -4.22 -7.34 -36.72
N TRP A 555 -4.08 -7.45 -35.41
CA TRP A 555 -5.08 -6.99 -34.44
C TRP A 555 -4.71 -5.60 -33.93
N LYS A 556 -5.01 -4.60 -34.76
CA LYS A 556 -4.65 -3.21 -34.49
C LYS A 556 -5.37 -2.65 -33.28
N GLY A 557 -4.61 -1.95 -32.43
CA GLY A 557 -5.11 -1.34 -31.20
C GLY A 557 -5.34 -2.33 -30.05
N ALA A 558 -4.91 -3.59 -30.20
CA ALA A 558 -4.95 -4.57 -29.12
C ALA A 558 -3.60 -4.65 -28.41
N GLN A 559 -3.65 -4.66 -27.08
CA GLN A 559 -2.52 -4.81 -26.17
C GLN A 559 -2.81 -5.94 -25.19
N LEU A 560 -1.78 -6.73 -24.91
CA LEU A 560 -1.79 -7.79 -23.90
C LEU A 560 -0.71 -7.49 -22.87
N ASP A 561 -1.12 -7.34 -21.62
CA ASP A 561 -0.23 -7.19 -20.48
C ASP A 561 -0.22 -8.50 -19.70
N VAL A 562 0.97 -8.96 -19.34
CA VAL A 562 1.18 -10.21 -18.59
C VAL A 562 2.14 -9.92 -17.45
N ARG A 563 1.75 -10.32 -16.24
CA ARG A 563 2.62 -10.36 -15.07
C ARG A 563 2.59 -11.75 -14.46
N LEU A 564 3.77 -12.32 -14.26
CA LEU A 564 3.95 -13.58 -13.56
C LEU A 564 4.92 -13.39 -12.42
N GLU A 565 4.56 -13.86 -11.23
CA GLU A 565 5.40 -13.82 -10.05
C GLU A 565 5.53 -15.20 -9.44
N TYR A 566 6.75 -15.53 -9.04
CA TYR A 566 7.08 -16.73 -8.29
C TYR A 566 7.93 -16.36 -7.09
N GLU A 567 7.46 -16.76 -5.89
CA GLU A 567 8.18 -16.57 -4.64
C GLU A 567 8.48 -17.92 -3.98
N GLU A 568 9.69 -18.10 -3.49
CA GLU A 568 10.08 -19.22 -2.65
C GLU A 568 10.70 -18.71 -1.36
N GLY A 569 10.09 -19.05 -0.22
CA GLY A 569 10.57 -18.70 1.12
C GLY A 569 11.07 -19.94 1.85
N GLU A 570 12.11 -19.81 2.69
CA GLU A 570 12.56 -20.86 3.58
C GLU A 570 12.81 -20.28 4.97
N VAL A 571 12.18 -20.88 5.97
CA VAL A 571 12.38 -20.57 7.39
C VAL A 571 12.30 -21.84 8.22
N ALA A 572 13.09 -21.93 9.27
CA ALA A 572 12.95 -23.05 10.22
C ALA A 572 11.68 -22.83 11.05
N ASP A 573 10.75 -23.79 10.98
CA ASP A 573 9.53 -23.77 11.75
C ASP A 573 9.83 -23.84 13.25
N PRO A 574 9.37 -22.89 14.08
CA PRO A 574 9.71 -22.84 15.49
C PRO A 574 9.04 -23.94 16.34
N VAL A 575 8.02 -24.63 15.81
CA VAL A 575 7.31 -25.74 16.48
C VAL A 575 7.93 -27.07 16.09
N THR A 576 8.06 -27.34 14.78
CA THR A 576 8.51 -28.66 14.28
C THR A 576 10.03 -28.76 14.04
N GLY A 577 10.73 -27.63 13.96
CA GLY A 577 12.15 -27.55 13.58
C GLY A 577 12.44 -27.85 12.10
N LEU A 578 11.43 -28.16 11.28
CA LEU A 578 11.58 -28.44 9.85
C LEU A 578 11.59 -27.15 9.04
N LEU A 579 12.20 -27.18 7.86
CA LEU A 579 12.10 -26.06 6.93
C LEU A 579 10.68 -25.97 6.33
N ARG A 580 10.14 -24.76 6.27
CA ARG A 580 8.85 -24.46 5.65
C ARG A 580 8.90 -23.15 4.87
N ASP A 581 7.86 -22.93 4.09
CA ASP A 581 7.61 -21.66 3.44
C ASP A 581 7.19 -20.55 4.42
N PHE A 582 7.21 -19.32 3.97
CA PHE A 582 6.70 -18.18 4.73
C PHE A 582 5.18 -18.30 4.92
N SER A 583 4.69 -17.90 6.09
CA SER A 583 3.27 -17.98 6.46
C SER A 583 2.40 -17.04 5.65
N GLY A 584 1.32 -17.57 5.06
CA GLY A 584 0.21 -16.79 4.52
C GLY A 584 0.52 -15.88 3.32
N ARG A 585 1.65 -16.07 2.64
CA ARG A 585 2.02 -15.29 1.45
C ARG A 585 1.61 -15.98 0.16
N ALA A 586 1.42 -15.20 -0.90
CA ALA A 586 1.33 -15.74 -2.23
C ALA A 586 2.71 -16.25 -2.70
N ASP A 587 2.76 -17.42 -3.31
CA ASP A 587 3.97 -18.01 -3.88
C ASP A 587 3.94 -18.08 -5.42
N ARG A 588 2.79 -17.86 -5.99
CA ARG A 588 2.57 -17.76 -7.43
C ARG A 588 1.45 -16.81 -7.71
N GLU A 589 1.74 -15.86 -8.56
CA GLU A 589 0.74 -14.91 -9.05
C GLU A 589 0.82 -14.87 -10.58
N ALA A 590 -0.33 -14.75 -11.22
CA ALA A 590 -0.44 -14.53 -12.65
C ALA A 590 -1.56 -13.53 -12.90
N GLU A 591 -1.24 -12.49 -13.63
CA GLU A 591 -2.17 -11.48 -14.10
C GLU A 591 -2.01 -11.34 -15.62
N ILE A 592 -3.11 -11.41 -16.34
CA ILE A 592 -3.13 -11.31 -17.79
C ILE A 592 -4.29 -10.42 -18.17
N ASP A 593 -3.99 -9.27 -18.77
CA ASP A 593 -4.96 -8.28 -19.17
C ASP A 593 -4.92 -8.01 -20.66
N LEU A 594 -6.08 -8.07 -21.30
CA LEU A 594 -6.27 -7.71 -22.70
C LEU A 594 -7.06 -6.41 -22.76
N ARG A 595 -6.54 -5.43 -23.49
CA ARG A 595 -7.24 -4.21 -23.86
C ARG A 595 -7.26 -4.11 -25.39
N HIS A 596 -8.42 -3.77 -25.97
CA HIS A 596 -8.55 -3.49 -27.40
C HIS A 596 -9.22 -2.14 -27.60
N ASP A 597 -8.43 -1.15 -27.97
CA ASP A 597 -8.90 0.14 -28.43
C ASP A 597 -9.30 0.02 -29.91
N ILE A 598 -10.60 0.10 -30.21
CA ILE A 598 -11.12 -0.12 -31.56
C ILE A 598 -10.68 1.05 -32.45
N PRO A 599 -9.82 0.83 -33.47
CA PRO A 599 -9.28 1.91 -34.29
C PRO A 599 -10.37 2.75 -34.96
N GLY A 600 -10.28 4.09 -34.83
CA GLY A 600 -11.22 5.03 -35.43
C GLY A 600 -12.58 5.09 -34.74
N SER A 601 -12.70 4.61 -33.52
CA SER A 601 -13.88 4.73 -32.65
C SER A 601 -13.50 5.15 -31.24
N ASP A 602 -14.47 5.60 -30.48
CA ASP A 602 -14.32 5.94 -29.07
C ASP A 602 -14.54 4.73 -28.13
N PHE A 603 -14.66 3.53 -28.69
CA PHE A 603 -14.86 2.31 -27.92
C PHE A 603 -13.56 1.57 -27.64
N ALA A 604 -13.43 1.12 -26.39
CA ALA A 604 -12.48 0.08 -25.98
C ALA A 604 -13.22 -1.04 -25.25
N TRP A 605 -12.65 -2.24 -25.27
CA TRP A 605 -13.10 -3.38 -24.48
C TRP A 605 -11.92 -4.25 -24.10
N GLY A 606 -12.12 -5.05 -23.10
CA GLY A 606 -11.08 -5.96 -22.65
C GLY A 606 -11.53 -6.86 -21.53
N GLY A 607 -10.56 -7.50 -20.91
CA GLY A 607 -10.80 -8.35 -19.76
C GLY A 607 -9.50 -8.83 -19.14
N GLY A 608 -9.59 -9.25 -17.90
CA GLY A 608 -8.47 -9.68 -17.10
C GLY A 608 -8.67 -11.07 -16.54
N PHE A 609 -7.56 -11.73 -16.31
CA PHE A 609 -7.45 -13.01 -15.63
C PHE A 609 -6.45 -12.86 -14.50
N GLN A 610 -6.87 -13.19 -13.26
CA GLN A 610 -6.01 -13.18 -12.08
C GLN A 610 -6.02 -14.54 -11.40
N TYR A 611 -4.84 -15.01 -11.04
CA TYR A 611 -4.62 -16.21 -10.27
C TYR A 611 -3.59 -15.94 -9.18
N ASN A 612 -3.87 -16.36 -7.97
CA ASN A 612 -2.90 -16.41 -6.89
C ASN A 612 -2.95 -17.74 -6.15
N ARG A 613 -1.82 -18.17 -5.64
CA ARG A 613 -1.71 -19.31 -4.76
C ARG A 613 -1.15 -18.85 -3.42
N ILE A 614 -2.04 -18.76 -2.42
CA ILE A 614 -1.64 -18.39 -1.05
C ILE A 614 -1.10 -19.62 -0.33
N ARG A 615 0.02 -19.47 0.37
CA ARG A 615 0.61 -20.51 1.22
C ARG A 615 -0.12 -20.64 2.54
N PRO A 616 -0.05 -21.80 3.22
CA PRO A 616 -0.61 -21.94 4.56
C PRO A 616 0.04 -20.96 5.56
N ARG A 617 -0.77 -20.52 6.52
CA ARG A 617 -0.32 -19.85 7.75
C ARG A 617 -0.09 -20.89 8.82
N PHE A 618 0.99 -20.74 9.59
CA PHE A 618 1.39 -21.68 10.60
C PHE A 618 1.35 -21.01 11.98
N ARG A 619 0.47 -21.52 12.85
CA ARG A 619 0.35 -21.13 14.25
C ARG A 619 0.87 -22.25 15.15
N LEU A 620 0.85 -22.10 16.48
CA LEU A 620 1.27 -23.12 17.44
C LEU A 620 0.44 -24.41 17.29
N SER A 621 -0.90 -24.27 17.28
CA SER A 621 -1.87 -25.38 17.23
C SER A 621 -2.75 -25.36 15.99
N GLU A 622 -2.37 -24.61 14.93
CA GLU A 622 -3.18 -24.49 13.71
C GLU A 622 -2.31 -24.38 12.46
N VAL A 623 -2.81 -24.96 11.37
CA VAL A 623 -2.36 -24.67 10.01
C VAL A 623 -3.59 -24.25 9.23
N SER A 624 -3.58 -23.01 8.72
CA SER A 624 -4.73 -22.44 7.98
C SER A 624 -4.32 -21.89 6.62
N ARG A 625 -5.27 -21.78 5.72
CA ARG A 625 -5.10 -21.15 4.40
C ARG A 625 -6.38 -20.42 4.04
N GLU A 626 -6.23 -19.14 3.66
CA GLU A 626 -7.31 -18.31 3.17
C GLU A 626 -6.97 -17.83 1.75
N TRP A 627 -7.93 -17.91 0.83
CA TRP A 627 -7.72 -17.46 -0.55
C TRP A 627 -9.04 -17.21 -1.28
N GLU A 628 -9.00 -16.38 -2.30
CA GLU A 628 -10.08 -16.29 -3.28
C GLU A 628 -9.72 -17.09 -4.53
N GLY A 629 -10.69 -17.79 -5.11
CA GLY A 629 -10.35 -18.55 -6.30
C GLY A 629 -11.39 -19.55 -6.77
N PRO A 630 -10.98 -20.37 -7.74
CA PRO A 630 -9.60 -20.67 -8.21
C PRO A 630 -8.98 -19.57 -9.07
N VAL A 631 -9.78 -18.76 -9.76
CA VAL A 631 -9.33 -17.65 -10.62
C VAL A 631 -10.37 -16.54 -10.56
N LEU A 632 -9.93 -15.32 -10.72
CA LEU A 632 -10.78 -14.15 -10.88
C LEU A 632 -10.71 -13.69 -12.34
N VAL A 633 -11.86 -13.55 -12.97
CA VAL A 633 -11.96 -13.09 -14.36
C VAL A 633 -12.82 -11.85 -14.42
N SER A 634 -12.35 -10.86 -15.17
CA SER A 634 -13.04 -9.61 -15.41
C SER A 634 -13.23 -9.35 -16.90
N ALA A 635 -14.17 -8.47 -17.22
CA ALA A 635 -14.34 -7.90 -18.54
C ALA A 635 -14.85 -6.47 -18.41
N PHE A 636 -14.53 -5.62 -19.39
CA PHE A 636 -15.03 -4.25 -19.42
C PHE A 636 -15.37 -3.81 -20.85
N ILE A 637 -16.20 -2.79 -20.92
CA ILE A 637 -16.44 -1.96 -22.10
C ILE A 637 -16.36 -0.49 -21.71
N GLU A 638 -15.69 0.30 -22.51
CA GLU A 638 -15.45 1.72 -22.29
C GLU A 638 -15.85 2.53 -23.51
N HIS A 639 -16.47 3.66 -23.26
CA HIS A 639 -16.65 4.72 -24.25
C HIS A 639 -15.90 5.96 -23.79
N LYS A 640 -14.93 6.40 -24.60
CA LYS A 640 -13.96 7.43 -24.24
C LYS A 640 -14.52 8.85 -24.29
N ASP A 641 -15.59 9.10 -25.04
CA ASP A 641 -16.21 10.41 -25.20
C ASP A 641 -17.73 10.31 -25.33
N ILE A 642 -18.46 10.43 -24.21
CA ILE A 642 -19.89 10.66 -24.16
C ILE A 642 -20.11 12.08 -23.67
N PHE A 643 -20.24 13.05 -24.57
CA PHE A 643 -20.37 14.49 -24.22
C PHE A 643 -19.19 15.02 -23.39
N GLY A 644 -17.96 14.59 -23.67
CA GLY A 644 -16.76 14.96 -22.93
C GLY A 644 -16.48 14.07 -21.70
N LEU A 645 -17.26 13.00 -21.49
CA LEU A 645 -17.08 12.07 -20.37
C LEU A 645 -16.61 10.71 -20.86
N THR A 646 -15.70 10.11 -20.11
CA THR A 646 -15.36 8.69 -20.25
C THR A 646 -16.29 7.88 -19.37
N VAL A 647 -16.90 6.84 -19.95
CA VAL A 647 -17.79 5.91 -19.24
C VAL A 647 -17.23 4.50 -19.37
N ASN A 648 -16.94 3.85 -18.26
CA ASN A 648 -16.49 2.48 -18.20
C ASN A 648 -17.48 1.62 -17.41
N LEU A 649 -17.85 0.48 -18.00
CA LEU A 649 -18.68 -0.55 -17.39
C LEU A 649 -17.84 -1.81 -17.28
N SER A 650 -17.68 -2.34 -16.08
CA SER A 650 -16.92 -3.56 -15.87
C SER A 650 -17.69 -4.58 -15.04
N ALA A 651 -17.33 -5.84 -15.24
CA ALA A 651 -17.77 -6.97 -14.44
C ALA A 651 -16.56 -7.75 -13.98
N SER A 652 -16.44 -8.01 -12.70
CA SER A 652 -15.39 -8.85 -12.11
C SER A 652 -16.00 -10.08 -11.44
N ASN A 653 -15.13 -11.07 -11.16
CA ASN A 653 -15.54 -12.38 -10.62
C ASN A 653 -16.61 -13.09 -11.47
N ILE A 654 -16.52 -12.98 -12.81
CA ILE A 654 -17.52 -13.48 -13.76
C ILE A 654 -17.69 -15.00 -13.65
N PHE A 655 -16.62 -15.73 -13.36
CA PHE A 655 -16.64 -17.20 -13.24
C PHE A 655 -16.95 -17.69 -11.83
N GLY A 656 -17.33 -16.81 -10.93
CA GLY A 656 -17.82 -17.16 -9.60
C GLY A 656 -16.74 -17.73 -8.69
N GLY A 657 -15.57 -17.09 -8.68
CA GLY A 657 -14.56 -17.32 -7.65
C GLY A 657 -15.16 -17.19 -6.25
N ARG A 658 -14.63 -17.93 -5.33
CA ARG A 658 -15.15 -18.07 -3.97
C ARG A 658 -14.13 -17.64 -2.95
N GLU A 659 -14.59 -17.10 -1.85
CA GLU A 659 -13.79 -16.98 -0.64
C GLU A 659 -13.67 -18.35 0.00
N ARG A 660 -12.46 -18.79 0.23
CA ARG A 660 -12.12 -20.09 0.77
C ARG A 660 -11.25 -19.93 2.00
N PHE A 661 -11.64 -20.63 3.05
CA PHE A 661 -10.79 -20.77 4.23
C PHE A 661 -10.73 -22.25 4.62
N PHE A 662 -9.54 -22.78 4.79
CA PHE A 662 -9.32 -24.14 5.27
C PHE A 662 -8.35 -24.12 6.42
N ARG A 663 -8.70 -24.77 7.55
CA ARG A 663 -7.76 -24.98 8.65
C ARG A 663 -7.81 -26.38 9.24
N THR A 664 -6.67 -26.78 9.80
CA THR A 664 -6.53 -27.94 10.68
C THR A 664 -6.12 -27.42 12.06
N VAL A 665 -6.91 -27.73 13.06
CA VAL A 665 -6.65 -27.38 14.46
C VAL A 665 -6.23 -28.63 15.21
N TYR A 666 -5.21 -28.49 16.05
CA TYR A 666 -4.61 -29.56 16.82
C TYR A 666 -4.90 -29.39 18.32
N ASP A 667 -5.00 -30.51 19.04
CA ASP A 667 -5.04 -30.51 20.50
C ASP A 667 -3.61 -30.34 21.05
N GLY A 668 -3.25 -29.10 21.34
CA GLY A 668 -1.88 -28.72 21.69
C GLY A 668 -1.00 -28.34 20.49
N PRO A 669 0.32 -28.32 20.65
CA PRO A 669 1.24 -27.98 19.58
C PRO A 669 1.13 -28.94 18.39
N ARG A 670 1.18 -28.41 17.17
CA ARG A 670 0.96 -29.19 15.94
C ARG A 670 2.02 -30.24 15.62
N ASP A 671 3.18 -30.23 16.28
CA ASP A 671 4.21 -31.27 16.18
C ASP A 671 3.81 -32.56 16.95
N GLU A 672 2.84 -32.49 17.85
CA GLU A 672 2.25 -33.66 18.51
C GLU A 672 1.32 -34.43 17.57
N GLY A 673 0.80 -33.81 16.51
CA GLY A 673 0.04 -34.44 15.43
C GLY A 673 -1.39 -34.87 15.79
N ILE A 674 -1.93 -34.45 16.94
CA ILE A 674 -3.29 -34.78 17.39
C ILE A 674 -4.27 -33.79 16.79
N VAL A 675 -4.93 -34.19 15.69
CA VAL A 675 -5.96 -33.35 15.04
C VAL A 675 -7.21 -33.30 15.90
N LEU A 676 -7.64 -32.10 16.28
CA LEU A 676 -8.89 -31.84 16.98
C LEU A 676 -10.05 -31.77 15.98
N PHE A 677 -9.92 -30.91 14.96
CA PHE A 677 -10.86 -30.80 13.85
C PHE A 677 -10.24 -30.15 12.62
N THR A 678 -10.94 -30.26 11.49
CA THR A 678 -10.70 -29.47 10.29
C THR A 678 -11.94 -28.62 9.98
N GLU A 679 -11.72 -27.41 9.46
CA GLU A 679 -12.73 -26.49 8.96
C GLU A 679 -12.53 -26.25 7.47
N ASP A 680 -13.61 -26.34 6.68
CA ASP A 680 -13.63 -26.00 5.24
C ASP A 680 -14.78 -25.01 4.98
N ARG A 681 -14.42 -23.70 4.86
CA ARG A 681 -15.33 -22.61 4.52
C ARG A 681 -15.30 -22.37 3.02
N ASN A 682 -16.47 -22.19 2.42
CA ASN A 682 -16.60 -22.06 0.97
C ASN A 682 -17.73 -21.10 0.61
N LEU A 683 -17.46 -19.82 0.64
CA LEU A 683 -18.43 -18.76 0.46
C LEU A 683 -18.44 -18.23 -0.98
N ARG A 684 -19.63 -17.95 -1.50
CA ARG A 684 -19.85 -17.37 -2.81
C ARG A 684 -19.86 -15.84 -2.73
N ILE A 685 -18.95 -15.21 -3.43
CA ILE A 685 -18.85 -13.75 -3.56
C ILE A 685 -19.83 -13.23 -4.63
N GLY A 686 -20.00 -13.98 -5.74
CA GLY A 686 -20.78 -13.57 -6.90
C GLY A 686 -20.08 -12.53 -7.80
N PRO A 687 -20.63 -12.30 -9.00
CA PRO A 687 -20.18 -11.24 -9.89
C PRO A 687 -20.39 -9.84 -9.31
N ILE A 688 -19.44 -8.94 -9.61
CA ILE A 688 -19.45 -7.54 -9.20
C ILE A 688 -19.47 -6.68 -10.45
N PHE A 689 -20.48 -5.83 -10.59
CA PHE A 689 -20.61 -4.87 -11.70
C PHE A 689 -20.23 -3.48 -11.22
N ARG A 690 -19.29 -2.83 -11.93
CA ARG A 690 -18.83 -1.49 -11.61
C ARG A 690 -19.14 -0.53 -12.73
N PHE A 691 -19.43 0.70 -12.35
CA PHE A 691 -19.72 1.85 -13.21
C PHE A 691 -18.76 2.96 -12.86
N ASN A 692 -18.03 3.45 -13.85
CA ASN A 692 -17.09 4.54 -13.65
C ASN A 692 -17.43 5.63 -14.68
N VAL A 693 -17.62 6.86 -14.21
CA VAL A 693 -17.84 8.04 -15.05
C VAL A 693 -16.84 9.10 -14.66
N ALA A 694 -16.05 9.53 -15.61
CA ALA A 694 -14.98 10.50 -15.36
C ALA A 694 -15.01 11.62 -16.41
N GLY A 695 -14.51 12.79 -16.01
CA GLY A 695 -14.41 13.96 -16.88
C GLY A 695 -13.48 15.02 -16.33
N SER A 696 -13.12 15.98 -17.22
CA SER A 696 -12.34 17.18 -16.90
C SER A 696 -13.13 18.44 -17.17
N PHE A 697 -12.84 19.53 -16.46
CA PHE A 697 -13.53 20.82 -16.61
C PHE A 697 -12.62 22.02 -16.35
#